data_eac2d442b66e891ebf713e2c6bc3e0d7
#
_entry.id   eac2d442b66e891ebf713e2c6bc3e0d7
#
_cell.length_a   1.000
_cell.length_b   1.000
_cell.length_c   1.000
_cell.angle_alpha   90.00
_cell.angle_beta   90.00
_cell.angle_gamma   90.00
#
_symmetry.space_group_name_H-M   'P 1'
#
loop_
_entity.id
_entity.type
_entity.pdbx_description
1 polymer ?
#
loop_
_entity_poly.entity_id
_entity_poly.type
_entity_poly.pdbx_seq_one_letter_code
_entity_poly.pdbx_strand_id
1 'polypeptide(L)'
;MKIKCVFLSLKLLIYFVLLRTFGSIIHDISRKHEDVNVSKLRRYDKLRIKIQKVKLDIQFLENCQLFQVTPKFIAHNVRHINKNDIDFVQKHVLKAEIRRHKKLIVKHELELDKVTQFLREKLSGVDFLILQSASNKNVSKSEEKYLETHEKKLTDLTQNHFLPFRHDEIITNRSSYTCTEEENDVLRHGLQHAIPPRFISKTDVFATFDTLHRAMKKDLKGNEGNVELKSQLSLLACTYIGKYKVNKKTLEKHNILKKLQRNKDIVITRPDKGNGVVILNKMDYSSMLYDIVGDDRKFKKLNNDKTLLREGQLQRFLRKLKKEGFFSDVEYAKVYPGGSSVARIYGLPKMHKLVNENDKLKLRPIVSCINAYNYELSSYLAKMLTPLIPMDYCAKDTFTFIKDIRKEKVPGTFMVSYDVTSLFTNIPLDETITIAVDLIFESNPNIKISKNELKDLFQFATCRSHFLFDGNFYDQVDGVAMGSPLGPVLANLFMSVNEKNWINDYQSSPIFFYKRYVDDIFCLLKNETEANNFLKYLNDKHPSIKFTMETEVNKKIPFLDILIKMSETGEFVTSVYRKSTFSGLFMNFRSFLPKMYKLGLILTLVDRVYKICHDRMTFNFEIKKVKGFLCKNAYPPHLIDQQIKKYLKKTQVTENREETIEVKNVTYAKLPFIGPYSKVVQEQIGQLCSKFCKDTNIKLVFTSKKISSFFSTKDRIPDALRSNVVYHFNCASCNASYVGQTTRHFDVRVHEHLHKISQPSSVFKHLEEKSECREACDKSCFKVIDTDPSQYKLKISILDQ
;
A
#
# COMPACT_ATOMS: atom_id res chain seq x y z
N MET A 1 -14.13 32.39 23.35
CA MET A 1 -15.53 32.72 22.99
C MET A 1 -15.67 33.48 21.68
N LYS A 2 -14.97 34.62 21.43
CA LYS A 2 -15.11 35.41 20.19
C LYS A 2 -14.77 34.63 18.88
N ILE A 3 -13.83 33.72 18.88
CA ILE A 3 -13.45 32.92 17.68
C ILE A 3 -14.51 31.86 17.33
N LYS A 4 -15.20 31.25 18.31
CA LYS A 4 -16.32 30.31 18.07
C LYS A 4 -17.55 31.02 17.46
N CYS A 5 -17.85 32.25 17.88
CA CYS A 5 -18.97 33.01 17.30
C CYS A 5 -18.71 33.38 15.84
N VAL A 6 -17.48 33.73 15.47
CA VAL A 6 -17.11 34.06 14.06
C VAL A 6 -17.19 32.81 13.17
N PHE A 7 -16.78 31.63 13.66
CA PHE A 7 -16.91 30.37 12.93
C PHE A 7 -18.37 29.91 12.78
N LEU A 8 -19.20 30.11 13.79
CA LEU A 8 -20.64 29.78 13.70
C LEU A 8 -21.36 30.72 12.72
N SER A 9 -21.06 32.02 12.75
CA SER A 9 -21.65 32.96 11.81
C SER A 9 -21.21 32.73 10.36
N LEU A 10 -19.94 32.33 10.13
CA LEU A 10 -19.49 31.92 8.79
C LEU A 10 -20.14 30.57 8.32
N LYS A 11 -20.35 29.61 9.20
CA LYS A 11 -21.08 28.35 8.86
C LYS A 11 -22.53 28.64 8.51
N LEU A 12 -23.21 29.47 9.26
CA LEU A 12 -24.60 29.90 8.99
C LEU A 12 -24.69 30.70 7.67
N LEU A 13 -23.73 31.57 7.39
CA LEU A 13 -23.66 32.33 6.13
C LEU A 13 -23.45 31.40 4.91
N ILE A 14 -22.58 30.39 5.04
CA ILE A 14 -22.35 29.38 3.98
C ILE A 14 -23.60 28.53 3.78
N TYR A 15 -24.31 28.16 4.86
CA TYR A 15 -25.56 27.38 4.79
C TYR A 15 -26.69 28.20 4.11
N PHE A 16 -26.76 29.50 4.36
CA PHE A 16 -27.70 30.42 3.72
C PHE A 16 -27.46 30.57 2.20
N VAL A 17 -26.17 30.58 1.77
CA VAL A 17 -25.78 30.63 0.35
C VAL A 17 -26.09 29.31 -0.36
N LEU A 18 -26.08 28.18 0.36
CA LEU A 18 -26.37 26.84 -0.22
C LEU A 18 -27.85 26.66 -0.61
N LEU A 19 -28.77 27.39 0.02
CA LEU A 19 -30.22 27.28 -0.23
C LEU A 19 -30.75 28.28 -1.28
N ARG A 20 -29.94 29.28 -1.67
CA ARG A 20 -30.37 30.34 -2.61
C ARG A 20 -29.83 30.14 -4.02
N THR A 21 -30.57 30.64 -5.03
CA THR A 21 -30.09 30.65 -6.41
C THR A 21 -29.02 31.73 -6.61
N PHE A 22 -28.07 31.52 -7.54
CA PHE A 22 -27.08 32.52 -7.89
C PHE A 22 -27.74 33.85 -8.34
N GLY A 23 -28.83 33.78 -9.09
CA GLY A 23 -29.60 34.96 -9.53
C GLY A 23 -30.09 35.79 -8.35
N SER A 24 -30.69 35.18 -7.34
CA SER A 24 -31.15 35.87 -6.13
C SER A 24 -30.02 36.58 -5.38
N ILE A 25 -28.87 35.87 -5.24
CA ILE A 25 -27.69 36.40 -4.54
C ILE A 25 -27.12 37.66 -5.23
N ILE A 26 -26.95 37.61 -6.56
CA ILE A 26 -26.40 38.77 -7.30
C ILE A 26 -27.36 39.95 -7.33
N HIS A 27 -28.68 39.75 -7.30
CA HIS A 27 -29.66 40.85 -7.17
C HIS A 27 -29.60 41.54 -5.81
N ASP A 28 -29.46 40.74 -4.72
CA ASP A 28 -29.32 41.32 -3.39
C ASP A 28 -28.01 42.08 -3.19
N ILE A 29 -26.90 41.57 -3.71
CA ILE A 29 -25.60 42.25 -3.70
C ILE A 29 -25.70 43.57 -4.50
N SER A 30 -26.33 43.55 -5.68
CA SER A 30 -26.46 44.72 -6.52
C SER A 30 -27.37 45.79 -5.87
N ARG A 31 -28.38 45.41 -5.07
CA ARG A 31 -29.22 46.37 -4.30
C ARG A 31 -28.48 47.05 -3.15
N LYS A 32 -27.52 46.36 -2.55
CA LYS A 32 -26.73 46.85 -1.43
C LYS A 32 -25.60 47.81 -1.87
N HIS A 33 -25.12 47.67 -3.11
CA HIS A 33 -23.95 48.34 -3.63
C HIS A 33 -24.31 49.03 -4.96
N GLU A 34 -24.68 50.33 -4.92
CA GLU A 34 -25.18 51.08 -6.06
C GLU A 34 -24.22 51.12 -7.26
N ASP A 35 -22.90 51.12 -7.02
CA ASP A 35 -21.86 51.12 -8.04
C ASP A 35 -21.65 49.74 -8.72
N VAL A 36 -22.32 48.67 -8.25
CA VAL A 36 -22.14 47.30 -8.71
C VAL A 36 -23.40 46.72 -9.30
N ASN A 37 -23.51 46.72 -10.64
CA ASN A 37 -24.67 46.17 -11.33
C ASN A 37 -24.57 44.66 -11.52
N VAL A 38 -25.76 44.01 -11.73
CA VAL A 38 -25.91 42.57 -11.93
C VAL A 38 -25.06 42.06 -13.10
N SER A 39 -24.81 42.86 -14.13
CA SER A 39 -24.03 42.46 -15.31
C SER A 39 -22.56 42.20 -14.97
N LYS A 40 -21.95 43.01 -14.10
CA LYS A 40 -20.56 42.84 -13.61
C LYS A 40 -20.43 41.59 -12.74
N LEU A 41 -21.39 41.31 -11.86
CA LEU A 41 -21.44 40.09 -11.03
C LEU A 41 -21.59 38.82 -11.88
N ARG A 42 -22.46 38.89 -12.89
CA ARG A 42 -22.59 37.78 -13.88
C ARG A 42 -21.34 37.60 -14.73
N ARG A 43 -20.62 38.68 -15.08
CA ARG A 43 -19.36 38.63 -15.81
C ARG A 43 -18.27 37.90 -15.01
N TYR A 44 -18.16 38.16 -13.71
CA TYR A 44 -17.27 37.46 -12.81
C TYR A 44 -17.51 35.95 -12.82
N ASP A 45 -18.75 35.52 -12.64
CA ASP A 45 -19.12 34.07 -12.65
C ASP A 45 -18.88 33.44 -14.01
N LYS A 46 -19.30 34.12 -15.11
CA LYS A 46 -19.08 33.63 -16.48
C LYS A 46 -17.60 33.45 -16.81
N LEU A 47 -16.71 34.36 -16.40
CA LEU A 47 -15.26 34.23 -16.63
C LEU A 47 -14.68 33.06 -15.87
N ARG A 48 -15.06 32.85 -14.61
CA ARG A 48 -14.61 31.72 -13.82
C ARG A 48 -15.04 30.38 -14.44
N ILE A 49 -16.30 30.25 -14.86
CA ILE A 49 -16.80 29.09 -15.58
C ILE A 49 -16.01 28.88 -16.87
N LYS A 50 -15.74 29.95 -17.63
CA LYS A 50 -15.05 29.88 -18.92
C LYS A 50 -13.60 29.45 -18.75
N ILE A 51 -12.89 29.96 -17.76
CA ILE A 51 -11.53 29.52 -17.41
C ILE A 51 -11.51 28.03 -17.08
N GLN A 52 -12.45 27.57 -16.25
CA GLN A 52 -12.52 26.15 -15.88
C GLN A 52 -12.81 25.25 -17.10
N LYS A 53 -13.70 25.67 -17.99
CA LYS A 53 -13.96 24.93 -19.24
C LYS A 53 -12.70 24.83 -20.10
N VAL A 54 -11.98 25.92 -20.32
CA VAL A 54 -10.75 25.91 -21.12
C VAL A 54 -9.67 25.04 -20.46
N LYS A 55 -9.57 25.02 -19.11
CA LYS A 55 -8.67 24.10 -18.38
C LYS A 55 -9.02 22.64 -18.66
N LEU A 56 -10.30 22.30 -18.69
CA LEU A 56 -10.76 20.95 -19.01
C LEU A 56 -10.55 20.58 -20.48
N ASP A 57 -10.74 21.53 -21.40
CA ASP A 57 -10.43 21.33 -22.84
C ASP A 57 -8.95 21.04 -23.05
N ILE A 58 -8.05 21.78 -22.38
CA ILE A 58 -6.61 21.46 -22.42
C ILE A 58 -6.34 20.08 -21.88
N GLN A 59 -6.92 19.70 -20.77
CA GLN A 59 -6.74 18.35 -20.18
C GLN A 59 -7.23 17.26 -21.15
N PHE A 60 -8.37 17.48 -21.81
CA PHE A 60 -8.87 16.55 -22.82
C PHE A 60 -7.92 16.44 -24.03
N LEU A 61 -7.44 17.56 -24.57
CA LEU A 61 -6.51 17.58 -25.71
C LEU A 61 -5.15 16.97 -25.34
N GLU A 62 -4.65 17.24 -24.14
CA GLU A 62 -3.42 16.61 -23.63
C GLU A 62 -3.60 15.10 -23.45
N ASN A 63 -4.78 14.63 -23.03
CA ASN A 63 -5.11 13.21 -22.99
C ASN A 63 -5.20 12.62 -24.42
N CYS A 64 -5.82 13.33 -25.38
CA CYS A 64 -5.82 12.88 -26.79
C CYS A 64 -4.40 12.76 -27.35
N GLN A 65 -3.52 13.70 -27.03
CA GLN A 65 -2.10 13.63 -27.39
C GLN A 65 -1.40 12.43 -26.74
N LEU A 66 -1.69 12.19 -25.45
CA LEU A 66 -1.12 11.09 -24.68
C LEU A 66 -1.53 9.72 -25.23
N PHE A 67 -2.79 9.56 -25.63
CA PHE A 67 -3.32 8.33 -26.19
C PHE A 67 -3.11 8.20 -27.70
N GLN A 68 -2.52 9.21 -28.36
CA GLN A 68 -2.38 9.30 -29.83
C GLN A 68 -3.69 9.13 -30.57
N VAL A 69 -4.75 9.72 -30.04
CA VAL A 69 -6.07 9.76 -30.68
C VAL A 69 -6.39 11.17 -31.10
N THR A 70 -7.06 11.30 -32.23
CA THR A 70 -7.40 12.61 -32.80
C THR A 70 -8.86 12.92 -32.53
N PRO A 71 -9.20 14.04 -31.86
CA PRO A 71 -10.59 14.47 -31.72
C PRO A 71 -11.28 14.63 -33.09
N LYS A 72 -12.57 14.28 -33.15
CA LYS A 72 -13.34 14.32 -34.39
C LYS A 72 -13.26 15.65 -35.11
N PHE A 73 -13.26 16.77 -34.41
CA PHE A 73 -13.18 18.12 -34.99
C PHE A 73 -11.82 18.40 -35.66
N ILE A 74 -10.72 17.83 -35.18
CA ILE A 74 -9.40 17.93 -35.81
C ILE A 74 -9.35 16.97 -37.02
N ALA A 75 -9.85 15.75 -36.88
CA ALA A 75 -9.86 14.75 -37.92
C ALA A 75 -10.70 15.23 -39.14
N HIS A 76 -11.80 15.94 -38.89
CA HIS A 76 -12.64 16.47 -39.93
C HIS A 76 -11.95 17.56 -40.77
N ASN A 77 -11.18 18.42 -40.13
CA ASN A 77 -10.48 19.55 -40.77
C ASN A 77 -9.27 19.14 -41.62
N VAL A 78 -8.85 17.86 -41.61
CA VAL A 78 -7.64 17.35 -42.27
C VAL A 78 -7.96 16.31 -43.35
N ARG A 79 -9.23 16.19 -43.76
CA ARG A 79 -9.70 15.17 -44.73
C ARG A 79 -9.12 15.29 -46.14
N HIS A 80 -8.56 16.46 -46.48
CA HIS A 80 -8.05 16.75 -47.85
C HIS A 80 -6.55 16.51 -47.99
N ILE A 81 -5.89 15.94 -46.98
CA ILE A 81 -4.45 15.69 -46.97
C ILE A 81 -4.15 14.24 -47.31
N ASN A 82 -3.03 14.00 -47.99
CA ASN A 82 -2.58 12.66 -48.37
C ASN A 82 -2.45 11.71 -47.16
N LYS A 83 -2.89 10.45 -47.30
CA LYS A 83 -2.97 9.50 -46.16
C LYS A 83 -1.70 9.35 -45.37
N ASN A 84 -0.53 9.48 -45.97
CA ASN A 84 0.77 9.33 -45.34
C ASN A 84 1.14 10.53 -44.41
N ASP A 85 0.55 11.71 -44.65
CA ASP A 85 0.85 12.94 -43.93
C ASP A 85 -0.21 13.29 -42.87
N ILE A 86 -1.37 12.62 -42.94
CA ILE A 86 -2.52 12.89 -42.06
C ILE A 86 -2.08 12.84 -40.57
N ASP A 87 -1.36 11.81 -40.18
CA ASP A 87 -0.96 11.55 -38.78
C ASP A 87 0.01 12.63 -38.27
N PHE A 88 0.92 13.09 -39.12
CA PHE A 88 1.87 14.17 -38.83
C PHE A 88 1.14 15.49 -38.64
N VAL A 89 0.25 15.85 -39.60
CA VAL A 89 -0.53 17.10 -39.54
C VAL A 89 -1.48 17.13 -38.36
N GLN A 90 -2.19 16.03 -38.08
CA GLN A 90 -3.09 15.92 -36.93
C GLN A 90 -2.36 16.16 -35.58
N LYS A 91 -1.16 15.59 -35.43
CA LYS A 91 -0.31 15.82 -34.23
C LYS A 91 0.11 17.28 -34.09
N HIS A 92 0.41 17.95 -35.19
CA HIS A 92 0.81 19.36 -35.18
C HIS A 92 -0.38 20.28 -34.89
N VAL A 93 -1.55 20.02 -35.49
CA VAL A 93 -2.78 20.76 -35.22
C VAL A 93 -3.19 20.57 -33.75
N LEU A 94 -3.11 19.36 -33.19
CA LEU A 94 -3.41 19.09 -31.78
C LEU A 94 -2.50 19.90 -30.83
N LYS A 95 -1.20 19.97 -31.12
CA LYS A 95 -0.25 20.79 -30.35
C LYS A 95 -0.53 22.29 -30.47
N ALA A 96 -0.93 22.73 -31.66
CA ALA A 96 -1.29 24.12 -31.89
C ALA A 96 -2.56 24.50 -31.12
N GLU A 97 -3.58 23.64 -31.07
CA GLU A 97 -4.79 23.84 -30.29
C GLU A 97 -4.52 23.89 -28.79
N ILE A 98 -3.67 23.01 -28.25
CA ILE A 98 -3.26 23.09 -26.85
C ILE A 98 -2.60 24.45 -26.54
N ARG A 99 -1.70 24.92 -27.41
CA ARG A 99 -1.06 26.24 -27.26
C ARG A 99 -2.05 27.38 -27.33
N ARG A 100 -3.01 27.30 -28.23
CA ARG A 100 -4.10 28.29 -28.39
C ARG A 100 -4.93 28.39 -27.10
N HIS A 101 -5.36 27.25 -26.56
CA HIS A 101 -6.13 27.19 -25.33
C HIS A 101 -5.33 27.71 -24.12
N LYS A 102 -4.03 27.45 -24.03
CA LYS A 102 -3.16 28.01 -22.99
C LYS A 102 -3.07 29.55 -23.05
N LYS A 103 -2.96 30.12 -24.24
CA LYS A 103 -3.02 31.58 -24.42
C LYS A 103 -4.39 32.13 -24.02
N LEU A 104 -5.48 31.41 -24.29
CA LEU A 104 -6.84 31.82 -23.95
C LEU A 104 -7.07 31.86 -22.43
N ILE A 105 -6.47 30.91 -21.66
CA ILE A 105 -6.51 30.96 -20.20
C ILE A 105 -5.91 32.26 -19.70
N VAL A 106 -4.68 32.57 -20.11
CA VAL A 106 -3.98 33.79 -19.66
C VAL A 106 -4.82 35.02 -19.94
N LYS A 107 -5.41 35.14 -21.15
CA LYS A 107 -6.31 36.22 -21.48
C LYS A 107 -7.50 36.33 -20.53
N HIS A 108 -8.17 35.20 -20.23
CA HIS A 108 -9.33 35.20 -19.34
C HIS A 108 -8.96 35.39 -17.87
N GLU A 109 -7.80 34.95 -17.44
CA GLU A 109 -7.31 35.18 -16.07
C GLU A 109 -7.01 36.67 -15.86
N LEU A 110 -6.35 37.36 -16.81
CA LEU A 110 -6.13 38.81 -16.78
C LEU A 110 -7.46 39.61 -16.75
N GLU A 111 -8.46 39.15 -17.52
CA GLU A 111 -9.79 39.76 -17.51
C GLU A 111 -10.51 39.52 -16.18
N LEU A 112 -10.39 38.32 -15.60
CA LEU A 112 -10.95 38.00 -14.30
C LEU A 112 -10.30 38.79 -13.18
N ASP A 113 -8.99 39.00 -13.23
CA ASP A 113 -8.26 39.78 -12.22
C ASP A 113 -8.73 41.22 -12.17
N LYS A 114 -8.93 41.88 -13.34
CA LYS A 114 -9.49 43.23 -13.45
C LYS A 114 -10.89 43.31 -12.82
N VAL A 115 -11.76 42.34 -13.14
CA VAL A 115 -13.12 42.30 -12.56
C VAL A 115 -13.07 42.02 -11.07
N THR A 116 -12.18 41.15 -10.64
CA THR A 116 -12.01 40.78 -9.22
C THR A 116 -11.51 41.95 -8.39
N GLN A 117 -10.52 42.69 -8.89
CA GLN A 117 -10.01 43.89 -8.23
C GLN A 117 -11.13 44.92 -8.07
N PHE A 118 -11.85 45.23 -9.14
CA PHE A 118 -13.00 46.14 -9.09
C PHE A 118 -14.05 45.73 -8.04
N LEU A 119 -14.41 44.42 -8.01
CA LEU A 119 -15.40 43.92 -7.06
C LEU A 119 -14.89 43.94 -5.61
N ARG A 120 -13.60 43.74 -5.37
CA ARG A 120 -13.01 43.86 -4.03
C ARG A 120 -12.97 45.28 -3.50
N GLU A 121 -12.81 46.24 -4.38
CA GLU A 121 -12.81 47.68 -4.01
C GLU A 121 -14.23 48.19 -3.70
N LYS A 122 -15.25 47.60 -4.36
CA LYS A 122 -16.64 48.08 -4.28
C LYS A 122 -17.57 47.27 -3.38
N LEU A 123 -17.21 46.04 -3.04
CA LEU A 123 -18.02 45.17 -2.19
C LEU A 123 -17.43 45.03 -0.78
N SER A 124 -18.31 44.84 0.19
CA SER A 124 -17.85 44.43 1.52
C SER A 124 -17.16 43.06 1.45
N GLY A 125 -16.18 42.82 2.32
CA GLY A 125 -15.48 41.53 2.37
C GLY A 125 -16.42 40.34 2.50
N VAL A 126 -17.54 40.51 3.20
CA VAL A 126 -18.59 39.50 3.40
C VAL A 126 -19.35 39.21 2.10
N ASP A 127 -19.83 40.28 1.43
CA ASP A 127 -20.60 40.12 0.18
C ASP A 127 -19.73 39.58 -0.95
N PHE A 128 -18.43 39.92 -0.98
CA PHE A 128 -17.49 39.32 -1.93
C PHE A 128 -17.31 37.81 -1.66
N LEU A 129 -17.20 37.36 -0.40
CA LEU A 129 -17.13 35.92 -0.05
C LEU A 129 -18.42 35.19 -0.41
N ILE A 130 -19.60 35.82 -0.22
CA ILE A 130 -20.90 35.24 -0.62
C ILE A 130 -20.94 35.06 -2.14
N LEU A 131 -20.57 36.06 -2.92
CA LEU A 131 -20.47 35.99 -4.39
C LEU A 131 -19.51 34.87 -4.84
N GLN A 132 -18.32 34.83 -4.23
CA GLN A 132 -17.31 33.83 -4.53
C GLN A 132 -17.81 32.38 -4.25
N SER A 133 -18.50 32.20 -3.11
CA SER A 133 -19.08 30.89 -2.73
C SER A 133 -20.18 30.47 -3.70
N ALA A 134 -21.07 31.37 -4.07
CA ALA A 134 -22.14 31.11 -5.02
C ALA A 134 -21.60 30.78 -6.43
N SER A 135 -20.57 31.52 -6.88
CA SER A 135 -19.90 31.26 -8.15
C SER A 135 -19.14 29.93 -8.10
N ASN A 136 -18.52 29.52 -6.98
CA ASN A 136 -17.89 28.22 -6.83
C ASN A 136 -18.88 27.07 -7.10
N LYS A 137 -20.14 27.19 -6.68
CA LYS A 137 -21.20 26.21 -6.94
C LYS A 137 -21.48 26.06 -8.44
N ASN A 138 -21.57 27.19 -9.17
CA ASN A 138 -21.79 27.17 -10.61
C ASN A 138 -20.60 26.60 -11.38
N VAL A 139 -19.39 26.99 -11.01
CA VAL A 139 -18.13 26.47 -11.59
C VAL A 139 -18.08 24.95 -11.40
N SER A 140 -18.35 24.44 -10.19
CA SER A 140 -18.32 23.00 -9.91
C SER A 140 -19.37 22.22 -10.70
N LYS A 141 -20.58 22.74 -10.83
CA LYS A 141 -21.65 22.12 -11.64
C LYS A 141 -21.27 22.05 -13.12
N SER A 142 -20.65 23.13 -13.63
CA SER A 142 -20.15 23.17 -15.00
C SER A 142 -18.98 22.19 -15.21
N GLU A 143 -18.06 22.12 -14.26
CA GLU A 143 -16.90 21.22 -14.27
C GLU A 143 -17.35 19.75 -14.37
N GLU A 144 -18.28 19.32 -13.51
CA GLU A 144 -18.80 17.96 -13.49
C GLU A 144 -19.37 17.55 -14.86
N LYS A 145 -20.25 18.40 -15.44
CA LYS A 145 -20.84 18.15 -16.74
C LYS A 145 -19.80 18.05 -17.87
N TYR A 146 -18.76 18.90 -17.85
CA TYR A 146 -17.72 18.92 -18.89
C TYR A 146 -16.77 17.73 -18.74
N LEU A 147 -16.39 17.37 -17.53
CA LEU A 147 -15.58 16.17 -17.24
C LEU A 147 -16.25 14.90 -17.76
N GLU A 148 -17.54 14.75 -17.45
CA GLU A 148 -18.33 13.60 -17.91
C GLU A 148 -18.39 13.51 -19.46
N THR A 149 -18.57 14.67 -20.11
CA THR A 149 -18.58 14.76 -21.59
C THR A 149 -17.22 14.42 -22.19
N HIS A 150 -16.11 14.91 -21.60
CA HIS A 150 -14.75 14.63 -22.09
C HIS A 150 -14.31 13.20 -21.82
N GLU A 151 -14.68 12.62 -20.68
CA GLU A 151 -14.43 11.20 -20.37
C GLU A 151 -15.14 10.29 -21.39
N LYS A 152 -16.40 10.57 -21.70
CA LYS A 152 -17.15 9.82 -22.72
C LYS A 152 -16.47 9.92 -24.09
N LYS A 153 -16.16 11.13 -24.55
CA LYS A 153 -15.46 11.35 -25.83
C LYS A 153 -14.10 10.65 -25.90
N LEU A 154 -13.32 10.70 -24.81
CA LEU A 154 -12.03 10.06 -24.77
C LEU A 154 -12.15 8.53 -24.76
N THR A 155 -13.15 7.99 -24.05
CA THR A 155 -13.46 6.55 -24.05
C THR A 155 -13.82 6.09 -25.46
N ASP A 156 -14.72 6.81 -26.16
CA ASP A 156 -15.13 6.48 -27.54
C ASP A 156 -13.94 6.50 -28.52
N LEU A 157 -13.04 7.49 -28.37
CA LEU A 157 -11.85 7.61 -29.20
C LEU A 157 -10.79 6.52 -28.92
N THR A 158 -10.75 5.99 -27.69
CA THR A 158 -9.74 5.01 -27.26
C THR A 158 -10.24 3.56 -27.33
N GLN A 159 -11.52 3.31 -27.59
CA GLN A 159 -12.11 1.96 -27.62
C GLN A 159 -11.36 0.99 -28.54
N ASN A 160 -10.88 1.47 -29.70
CA ASN A 160 -10.16 0.64 -30.68
C ASN A 160 -8.66 0.47 -30.38
N HIS A 161 -8.09 1.16 -29.36
CA HIS A 161 -6.65 1.11 -29.05
C HIS A 161 -6.31 0.18 -27.89
N PHE A 162 -7.30 -0.20 -27.06
CA PHE A 162 -7.07 -1.02 -25.88
C PHE A 162 -8.12 -2.13 -25.83
N LEU A 163 -7.69 -3.36 -26.06
CA LEU A 163 -8.46 -4.54 -25.66
C LEU A 163 -8.26 -4.70 -24.15
N PRO A 164 -9.21 -4.31 -23.30
CA PRO A 164 -9.12 -4.53 -21.88
C PRO A 164 -9.08 -6.03 -21.58
N PHE A 165 -8.55 -6.40 -20.44
CA PHE A 165 -8.70 -7.77 -19.96
C PHE A 165 -10.17 -8.15 -19.90
N ARG A 166 -10.49 -9.35 -20.37
CA ARG A 166 -11.80 -9.95 -20.14
C ARG A 166 -11.92 -10.30 -18.68
N HIS A 167 -13.14 -10.32 -18.14
CA HIS A 167 -13.36 -10.62 -16.71
C HIS A 167 -12.90 -12.02 -16.35
N ASP A 168 -13.11 -13.01 -17.23
CA ASP A 168 -12.68 -14.41 -17.08
C ASP A 168 -11.15 -14.60 -17.09
N GLU A 169 -10.37 -13.66 -17.67
CA GLU A 169 -8.91 -13.67 -17.57
C GLU A 169 -8.40 -13.26 -16.16
N ILE A 170 -9.20 -12.53 -15.38
CA ILE A 170 -8.79 -11.94 -14.11
C ILE A 170 -9.57 -12.49 -12.92
N ILE A 171 -10.86 -12.81 -13.10
CA ILE A 171 -11.75 -13.25 -12.04
C ILE A 171 -11.95 -14.76 -12.17
N THR A 172 -11.52 -15.50 -11.14
CA THR A 172 -11.82 -16.92 -11.01
C THR A 172 -12.90 -17.08 -9.95
N ASN A 173 -14.14 -17.33 -10.39
CA ASN A 173 -15.25 -17.58 -9.50
C ASN A 173 -15.44 -19.10 -9.32
N ARG A 174 -15.26 -19.58 -8.09
CA ARG A 174 -15.52 -20.96 -7.65
C ARG A 174 -16.57 -21.00 -6.53
N SER A 175 -17.40 -19.97 -6.44
CA SER A 175 -18.54 -19.94 -5.51
C SER A 175 -19.85 -20.22 -6.27
N SER A 176 -20.90 -20.52 -5.54
CA SER A 176 -22.26 -20.58 -6.06
C SER A 176 -22.84 -19.20 -6.42
N TYR A 177 -22.18 -18.11 -6.02
CA TYR A 177 -22.62 -16.73 -6.29
C TYR A 177 -22.31 -16.32 -7.71
N THR A 178 -23.32 -15.88 -8.44
CA THR A 178 -23.16 -15.32 -9.79
C THR A 178 -23.02 -13.79 -9.71
N CYS A 179 -21.86 -13.27 -10.08
CA CYS A 179 -21.62 -11.82 -10.13
C CYS A 179 -22.42 -11.17 -11.25
N THR A 180 -22.98 -9.99 -10.98
CA THR A 180 -23.57 -9.14 -12.00
C THR A 180 -22.49 -8.58 -12.94
N GLU A 181 -22.87 -8.08 -14.11
CA GLU A 181 -21.93 -7.48 -15.04
C GLU A 181 -21.22 -6.26 -14.45
N GLU A 182 -21.95 -5.44 -13.68
CA GLU A 182 -21.40 -4.28 -12.97
C GLU A 182 -20.36 -4.68 -11.90
N GLU A 183 -20.61 -5.77 -11.17
CA GLU A 183 -19.68 -6.33 -10.19
C GLU A 183 -18.41 -6.85 -10.87
N ASN A 184 -18.57 -7.57 -11.99
CA ASN A 184 -17.46 -8.03 -12.82
C ASN A 184 -16.64 -6.85 -13.36
N ASP A 185 -17.29 -5.79 -13.83
CA ASP A 185 -16.64 -4.57 -14.34
C ASP A 185 -15.76 -3.88 -13.29
N VAL A 186 -16.17 -3.87 -12.04
CA VAL A 186 -15.37 -3.30 -10.95
C VAL A 186 -14.21 -4.23 -10.58
N LEU A 187 -14.44 -5.54 -10.49
CA LEU A 187 -13.46 -6.53 -10.06
C LEU A 187 -12.40 -6.85 -11.11
N ARG A 188 -12.70 -6.75 -12.44
CA ARG A 188 -11.75 -7.03 -13.53
C ARG A 188 -10.49 -6.18 -13.53
N HIS A 189 -10.48 -5.09 -12.79
CA HIS A 189 -9.28 -4.27 -12.62
C HIS A 189 -8.30 -4.84 -11.59
N GLY A 190 -8.68 -5.91 -10.90
CA GLY A 190 -7.92 -6.55 -9.82
C GLY A 190 -8.03 -5.81 -8.48
N LEU A 191 -7.77 -6.53 -7.39
CA LEU A 191 -7.92 -6.01 -6.03
C LEU A 191 -6.96 -4.85 -5.67
N GLN A 192 -5.86 -4.70 -6.41
CA GLN A 192 -4.89 -3.62 -6.20
C GLN A 192 -5.27 -2.31 -6.90
N HIS A 193 -6.33 -2.31 -7.70
CA HIS A 193 -6.82 -1.11 -8.35
C HIS A 193 -7.29 -0.08 -7.32
N ALA A 194 -6.78 1.16 -7.44
CA ALA A 194 -7.17 2.26 -6.57
C ALA A 194 -8.36 3.01 -7.14
N ILE A 195 -9.33 3.30 -6.29
CA ILE A 195 -10.51 4.12 -6.60
C ILE A 195 -10.49 5.40 -5.78
N PRO A 196 -11.10 6.51 -6.25
CA PRO A 196 -11.23 7.72 -5.43
C PRO A 196 -11.94 7.38 -4.13
N PRO A 197 -11.49 7.85 -2.96
CA PRO A 197 -12.16 7.59 -1.69
C PRO A 197 -13.55 8.25 -1.66
N ARG A 198 -14.50 7.74 -0.89
CA ARG A 198 -15.81 8.37 -0.73
C ARG A 198 -15.71 9.72 -0.02
N PHE A 199 -14.81 9.80 0.95
CA PHE A 199 -14.43 11.01 1.69
C PHE A 199 -12.96 10.89 2.10
N ILE A 200 -12.34 12.01 2.39
CA ILE A 200 -11.01 12.08 3.00
C ILE A 200 -11.15 12.41 4.48
N SER A 201 -10.40 11.73 5.31
CA SER A 201 -10.36 12.00 6.75
C SER A 201 -9.72 13.37 6.98
N LYS A 202 -10.47 14.29 7.57
CA LYS A 202 -9.97 15.61 7.96
C LYS A 202 -8.88 15.47 9.02
N THR A 203 -9.10 14.59 9.99
CA THR A 203 -8.18 14.26 11.08
C THR A 203 -6.83 13.80 10.53
N ASP A 204 -6.83 12.88 9.55
CA ASP A 204 -5.61 12.38 8.91
C ASP A 204 -4.83 13.49 8.19
N VAL A 205 -5.53 14.37 7.48
CA VAL A 205 -4.90 15.48 6.78
C VAL A 205 -4.28 16.45 7.79
N PHE A 206 -5.03 16.91 8.79
CA PHE A 206 -4.51 17.81 9.81
C PHE A 206 -3.35 17.21 10.61
N ALA A 207 -3.44 15.94 11.00
CA ALA A 207 -2.35 15.24 11.68
C ALA A 207 -1.07 15.19 10.83
N THR A 208 -1.22 14.99 9.51
CA THR A 208 -0.07 14.99 8.59
C THR A 208 0.56 16.36 8.48
N PHE A 209 -0.24 17.42 8.34
CA PHE A 209 0.26 18.80 8.28
C PHE A 209 0.90 19.25 9.61
N ASP A 210 0.38 18.81 10.76
CA ASP A 210 1.02 19.07 12.04
C ASP A 210 2.35 18.30 12.20
N THR A 211 2.42 17.07 11.70
CA THR A 211 3.68 16.31 11.63
C THR A 211 4.71 17.03 10.76
N LEU A 212 4.29 17.59 9.62
CA LEU A 212 5.14 18.41 8.75
C LEU A 212 5.63 19.65 9.49
N HIS A 213 4.74 20.37 10.17
CA HIS A 213 5.09 21.53 10.97
C HIS A 213 6.14 21.21 12.03
N ARG A 214 5.96 20.10 12.77
CA ARG A 214 6.94 19.66 13.81
C ARG A 214 8.29 19.29 13.21
N ALA A 215 8.31 18.64 12.04
CA ALA A 215 9.54 18.30 11.35
C ALA A 215 10.30 19.56 10.92
N MET A 216 9.57 20.52 10.33
CA MET A 216 10.14 21.77 9.79
C MET A 216 10.54 22.75 10.90
N LYS A 217 9.82 22.76 12.03
CA LYS A 217 10.10 23.64 13.16
C LYS A 217 11.49 23.42 13.76
N LYS A 218 12.08 22.24 13.64
CA LYS A 218 13.41 21.94 14.17
C LYS A 218 14.52 22.83 13.61
N ASP A 219 14.33 23.32 12.37
CA ASP A 219 15.32 24.12 11.66
C ASP A 219 15.06 25.64 11.82
N LEU A 220 13.97 26.03 12.51
CA LEU A 220 13.58 27.43 12.67
C LEU A 220 14.20 28.07 13.92
N LYS A 221 14.87 29.18 13.71
CA LYS A 221 15.32 30.08 14.77
C LYS A 221 14.31 31.23 14.94
N GLY A 222 13.54 31.24 16.03
CA GLY A 222 12.61 32.32 16.39
C GLY A 222 11.12 31.99 16.27
N ASN A 223 10.29 32.82 16.97
CA ASN A 223 8.83 32.57 17.07
C ASN A 223 8.03 33.03 15.83
N GLU A 224 8.43 34.10 15.17
CA GLU A 224 7.67 34.69 14.04
C GLU A 224 7.63 33.75 12.85
N GLY A 225 8.76 33.20 12.43
CA GLY A 225 8.83 32.20 11.34
C GLY A 225 8.01 30.95 11.63
N ASN A 226 7.92 30.55 12.90
CA ASN A 226 7.12 29.41 13.34
C ASN A 226 5.61 29.66 13.20
N VAL A 227 5.14 30.88 13.55
CA VAL A 227 3.72 31.27 13.41
C VAL A 227 3.35 31.35 11.94
N GLU A 228 4.19 31.96 11.11
CA GLU A 228 3.97 32.04 9.66
C GLU A 228 3.87 30.65 9.02
N LEU A 229 4.85 29.76 9.28
CA LEU A 229 4.86 28.39 8.76
C LEU A 229 3.60 27.62 9.18
N LYS A 230 3.22 27.70 10.47
CA LYS A 230 2.02 27.02 10.98
C LYS A 230 0.75 27.53 10.29
N SER A 231 0.63 28.83 10.08
CA SER A 231 -0.51 29.44 9.40
C SER A 231 -0.60 28.98 7.94
N GLN A 232 0.52 28.99 7.20
CA GLN A 232 0.56 28.56 5.80
C GLN A 232 0.24 27.07 5.65
N LEU A 233 0.79 26.19 6.49
CA LEU A 233 0.48 24.77 6.50
C LEU A 233 -0.99 24.48 6.85
N SER A 234 -1.57 25.23 7.81
CA SER A 234 -2.99 25.10 8.18
C SER A 234 -3.91 25.52 7.03
N LEU A 235 -3.58 26.60 6.34
CA LEU A 235 -4.32 27.05 5.15
C LEU A 235 -4.26 26.02 4.02
N LEU A 236 -3.08 25.44 3.79
CA LEU A 236 -2.90 24.37 2.81
C LEU A 236 -3.74 23.13 3.18
N ALA A 237 -3.78 22.74 4.44
CA ALA A 237 -4.60 21.61 4.90
C ALA A 237 -6.09 21.84 4.65
N CYS A 238 -6.60 23.03 5.04
CA CYS A 238 -8.01 23.41 4.80
C CYS A 238 -8.33 23.42 3.30
N THR A 239 -7.44 24.00 2.48
CA THR A 239 -7.62 24.06 1.04
C THR A 239 -7.59 22.66 0.42
N TYR A 240 -6.69 21.79 0.88
CA TYR A 240 -6.58 20.40 0.41
C TYR A 240 -7.87 19.62 0.64
N ILE A 241 -8.44 19.74 1.84
CA ILE A 241 -9.72 19.11 2.18
C ILE A 241 -10.85 19.68 1.30
N GLY A 242 -10.92 21.00 1.13
CA GLY A 242 -11.95 21.68 0.36
C GLY A 242 -11.92 21.40 -1.15
N LYS A 243 -10.75 21.02 -1.69
CA LYS A 243 -10.58 20.69 -3.11
C LYS A 243 -11.02 19.27 -3.47
N TYR A 244 -11.22 18.39 -2.49
CA TYR A 244 -11.69 17.04 -2.78
C TYR A 244 -13.21 16.99 -2.93
N LYS A 245 -13.67 16.47 -4.06
CA LYS A 245 -15.10 16.22 -4.34
C LYS A 245 -15.24 14.84 -4.95
N VAL A 246 -16.19 14.07 -4.45
CA VAL A 246 -16.53 12.77 -5.00
C VAL A 246 -17.61 12.93 -6.08
N ASN A 247 -17.47 12.24 -7.21
CA ASN A 247 -18.48 12.21 -8.29
C ASN A 247 -19.44 11.04 -8.12
N LYS A 248 -20.61 11.10 -8.79
CA LYS A 248 -21.68 10.10 -8.75
C LYS A 248 -21.18 8.70 -9.12
N LYS A 249 -20.40 8.58 -10.19
CA LYS A 249 -19.83 7.32 -10.70
C LYS A 249 -18.91 6.63 -9.67
N THR A 250 -18.18 7.43 -8.90
CA THR A 250 -17.37 6.90 -7.78
C THR A 250 -18.26 6.37 -6.67
N LEU A 251 -19.35 7.06 -6.34
CA LEU A 251 -20.30 6.60 -5.31
C LEU A 251 -20.98 5.29 -5.72
N GLU A 252 -21.35 5.14 -6.99
CA GLU A 252 -21.91 3.90 -7.54
C GLU A 252 -20.93 2.73 -7.38
N LYS A 253 -19.66 2.90 -7.75
CA LYS A 253 -18.63 1.88 -7.52
C LYS A 253 -18.46 1.51 -6.05
N HIS A 254 -18.50 2.50 -5.16
CA HIS A 254 -18.45 2.23 -3.72
C HIS A 254 -19.66 1.44 -3.24
N ASN A 255 -20.86 1.70 -3.78
CA ASN A 255 -22.07 0.98 -3.41
C ASN A 255 -22.02 -0.47 -3.88
N ILE A 256 -21.55 -0.75 -5.11
CA ILE A 256 -21.31 -2.11 -5.64
C ILE A 256 -20.35 -2.86 -4.73
N LEU A 257 -19.18 -2.28 -4.42
CA LEU A 257 -18.19 -2.92 -3.56
C LEU A 257 -18.70 -3.17 -2.12
N LYS A 258 -19.52 -2.25 -1.58
CA LYS A 258 -20.15 -2.45 -0.28
C LYS A 258 -21.21 -3.54 -0.30
N LYS A 259 -21.98 -3.70 -1.40
CA LYS A 259 -22.92 -4.81 -1.58
C LYS A 259 -22.19 -6.14 -1.53
N LEU A 260 -21.10 -6.29 -2.31
CA LEU A 260 -20.25 -7.48 -2.28
C LEU A 260 -19.63 -7.72 -0.89
N GLN A 261 -19.17 -6.67 -0.20
CA GLN A 261 -18.60 -6.75 1.16
C GLN A 261 -19.61 -7.28 2.20
N ARG A 262 -20.90 -6.93 2.02
CA ARG A 262 -21.98 -7.34 2.94
C ARG A 262 -22.44 -8.78 2.72
N ASN A 263 -22.15 -9.36 1.59
CA ASN A 263 -22.44 -10.76 1.32
C ASN A 263 -21.53 -11.63 2.21
N LYS A 264 -22.14 -12.35 3.14
CA LYS A 264 -21.45 -13.20 4.12
C LYS A 264 -21.17 -14.60 3.61
N ASP A 265 -21.77 -14.98 2.47
CA ASP A 265 -21.69 -16.32 1.91
C ASP A 265 -20.45 -16.51 1.02
N ILE A 266 -19.79 -15.40 0.66
CA ILE A 266 -18.61 -15.41 -0.22
C ILE A 266 -17.38 -14.78 0.42
N VAL A 267 -16.21 -15.25 -0.04
CA VAL A 267 -14.90 -14.66 0.25
C VAL A 267 -14.29 -14.21 -1.06
N ILE A 268 -13.94 -12.91 -1.14
CA ILE A 268 -13.22 -12.33 -2.27
C ILE A 268 -11.78 -12.07 -1.85
N THR A 269 -10.85 -12.75 -2.51
CA THR A 269 -9.42 -12.69 -2.17
C THR A 269 -8.55 -12.71 -3.42
N ARG A 270 -7.24 -12.51 -3.24
CA ARG A 270 -6.27 -12.74 -4.30
C ARG A 270 -5.79 -14.20 -4.32
N PRO A 271 -5.36 -14.74 -5.45
CA PRO A 271 -4.66 -16.02 -5.48
C PRO A 271 -3.30 -15.94 -4.76
N ASP A 272 -2.74 -17.09 -4.40
CA ASP A 272 -1.37 -17.19 -3.84
C ASP A 272 -0.32 -16.66 -4.83
N LYS A 273 -0.46 -16.98 -6.11
CA LYS A 273 0.40 -16.48 -7.19
C LYS A 273 -0.42 -15.72 -8.24
N GLY A 274 0.11 -14.60 -8.70
CA GLY A 274 -0.55 -13.71 -9.67
C GLY A 274 -1.39 -12.61 -9.02
N ASN A 275 -1.98 -11.75 -9.85
CA ASN A 275 -2.73 -10.55 -9.45
C ASN A 275 -4.24 -10.65 -9.71
N GLY A 276 -4.78 -11.85 -9.91
CA GLY A 276 -6.21 -12.09 -10.15
C GLY A 276 -7.10 -11.84 -8.93
N VAL A 277 -8.37 -12.10 -9.12
CA VAL A 277 -9.42 -12.10 -8.09
C VAL A 277 -10.00 -13.50 -8.00
N VAL A 278 -10.10 -14.04 -6.80
CA VAL A 278 -10.72 -15.34 -6.54
C VAL A 278 -11.94 -15.14 -5.66
N ILE A 279 -13.06 -15.74 -6.05
CA ILE A 279 -14.31 -15.74 -5.29
C ILE A 279 -14.61 -17.17 -4.90
N LEU A 280 -14.79 -17.42 -3.59
CA LEU A 280 -15.05 -18.73 -3.00
C LEU A 280 -16.29 -18.66 -2.13
N ASN A 281 -16.98 -19.78 -1.92
CA ASN A 281 -17.96 -19.87 -0.84
C ASN A 281 -17.25 -19.74 0.51
N LYS A 282 -17.86 -19.04 1.45
CA LYS A 282 -17.28 -18.82 2.78
C LYS A 282 -17.12 -20.13 3.54
N MET A 283 -18.06 -21.05 3.40
CA MET A 283 -18.00 -22.37 4.05
C MET A 283 -16.80 -23.19 3.56
N ASP A 284 -16.62 -23.26 2.24
CA ASP A 284 -15.49 -24.01 1.64
C ASP A 284 -14.14 -23.42 2.08
N TYR A 285 -14.05 -22.08 2.06
CA TYR A 285 -12.85 -21.37 2.51
C TYR A 285 -12.54 -21.63 3.98
N SER A 286 -13.56 -21.62 4.84
CA SER A 286 -13.39 -21.91 6.27
C SER A 286 -13.02 -23.38 6.52
N SER A 287 -13.67 -24.32 5.83
CA SER A 287 -13.33 -25.75 5.91
C SER A 287 -11.87 -26.00 5.57
N MET A 288 -11.36 -25.40 4.48
CA MET A 288 -9.94 -25.53 4.10
C MET A 288 -8.98 -24.95 5.17
N LEU A 289 -9.38 -23.92 5.91
CA LEU A 289 -8.57 -23.39 7.01
C LEU A 289 -8.67 -24.30 8.24
N TYR A 290 -9.85 -24.88 8.54
CA TYR A 290 -10.00 -25.88 9.60
C TYR A 290 -9.14 -27.12 9.35
N ASP A 291 -9.05 -27.59 8.09
CA ASP A 291 -8.13 -28.68 7.71
C ASP A 291 -6.66 -28.35 8.06
N ILE A 292 -6.28 -27.07 7.97
CA ILE A 292 -4.92 -26.62 8.29
C ILE A 292 -4.68 -26.51 9.80
N VAL A 293 -5.59 -25.84 10.54
CA VAL A 293 -5.42 -25.61 11.98
C VAL A 293 -5.75 -26.85 12.82
N GLY A 294 -6.32 -27.88 12.21
CA GLY A 294 -6.59 -29.19 12.81
C GLY A 294 -5.37 -30.12 12.87
N ASP A 295 -4.20 -29.73 12.34
CA ASP A 295 -2.96 -30.50 12.53
C ASP A 295 -2.36 -30.20 13.93
N ASP A 296 -2.69 -31.04 14.92
CA ASP A 296 -2.28 -30.88 16.31
C ASP A 296 -0.75 -30.87 16.54
N ARG A 297 0.03 -31.37 15.56
CA ARG A 297 1.51 -31.30 15.60
C ARG A 297 2.01 -29.88 15.37
N LYS A 298 1.22 -29.05 14.69
CA LYS A 298 1.60 -27.68 14.30
C LYS A 298 0.81 -26.61 15.03
N PHE A 299 -0.44 -26.90 15.39
CA PHE A 299 -1.35 -25.93 16.00
C PHE A 299 -2.07 -26.55 17.20
N LYS A 300 -2.21 -25.78 18.26
CA LYS A 300 -2.93 -26.19 19.48
C LYS A 300 -4.04 -25.19 19.77
N LYS A 301 -5.28 -25.68 19.94
CA LYS A 301 -6.41 -24.84 20.33
C LYS A 301 -6.25 -24.35 21.77
N LEU A 302 -6.57 -23.08 22.01
CA LEU A 302 -6.54 -22.41 23.31
C LEU A 302 -7.96 -22.11 23.79
N ASN A 303 -8.18 -22.13 25.11
CA ASN A 303 -9.49 -21.84 25.71
C ASN A 303 -9.83 -20.35 25.67
N ASN A 304 -8.81 -19.44 25.69
CA ASN A 304 -9.03 -18.00 25.72
C ASN A 304 -7.86 -17.25 25.07
N ASP A 305 -8.05 -15.95 24.85
CA ASP A 305 -6.99 -15.04 24.40
C ASP A 305 -5.86 -14.93 25.43
N LYS A 306 -4.63 -15.06 24.99
CA LYS A 306 -3.42 -14.95 25.80
C LYS A 306 -2.64 -13.65 25.60
N THR A 307 -3.19 -12.69 24.81
CA THR A 307 -2.43 -11.48 24.42
C THR A 307 -1.94 -10.70 25.64
N LEU A 308 -2.83 -10.36 26.57
CA LEU A 308 -2.46 -9.59 27.76
C LEU A 308 -1.49 -10.32 28.67
N LEU A 309 -1.70 -11.63 28.87
CA LEU A 309 -0.82 -12.44 29.70
C LEU A 309 0.61 -12.46 29.12
N ARG A 310 0.72 -12.73 27.82
CA ARG A 310 2.00 -12.84 27.11
C ARG A 310 2.70 -11.49 26.95
N GLU A 311 1.93 -10.43 26.66
CA GLU A 311 2.45 -9.06 26.64
C GLU A 311 3.05 -8.69 28.01
N GLY A 312 2.33 -8.95 29.11
CA GLY A 312 2.82 -8.68 30.46
C GLY A 312 4.05 -9.52 30.85
N GLN A 313 4.12 -10.79 30.42
CA GLN A 313 5.30 -11.63 30.60
C GLN A 313 6.52 -11.05 29.86
N LEU A 314 6.35 -10.70 28.58
CA LEU A 314 7.42 -10.11 27.77
C LEU A 314 7.86 -8.75 28.34
N GLN A 315 6.92 -7.90 28.76
CA GLN A 315 7.24 -6.61 29.37
C GLN A 315 8.11 -6.75 30.64
N ARG A 316 7.81 -7.74 31.50
CA ARG A 316 8.63 -8.01 32.69
C ARG A 316 10.03 -8.47 32.31
N PHE A 317 10.13 -9.36 31.34
CA PHE A 317 11.40 -9.88 30.86
C PHE A 317 12.28 -8.79 30.23
N LEU A 318 11.70 -7.97 29.35
CA LEU A 318 12.41 -6.84 28.72
C LEU A 318 12.89 -5.79 29.75
N ARG A 319 12.11 -5.54 30.82
CA ARG A 319 12.54 -4.64 31.89
C ARG A 319 13.75 -5.18 32.64
N LYS A 320 13.80 -6.48 32.89
CA LYS A 320 14.97 -7.15 33.49
C LYS A 320 16.19 -6.95 32.59
N LEU A 321 16.13 -7.33 31.31
CA LEU A 321 17.24 -7.22 30.37
C LEU A 321 17.71 -5.78 30.12
N LYS A 322 16.81 -4.78 30.21
CA LYS A 322 17.18 -3.37 30.17
C LYS A 322 18.00 -2.98 31.39
N LYS A 323 17.64 -3.43 32.61
CA LYS A 323 18.41 -3.16 33.84
C LYS A 323 19.80 -3.78 33.78
N GLU A 324 19.94 -4.95 33.18
CA GLU A 324 21.20 -5.65 32.94
C GLU A 324 22.06 -5.03 31.82
N GLY A 325 21.52 -4.01 31.12
CA GLY A 325 22.22 -3.24 30.09
C GLY A 325 22.29 -3.91 28.71
N PHE A 326 21.43 -4.90 28.45
CA PHE A 326 21.33 -5.52 27.12
C PHE A 326 20.73 -4.59 26.08
N PHE A 327 19.68 -3.85 26.43
CA PHE A 327 19.02 -2.89 25.55
C PHE A 327 19.43 -1.46 25.85
N SER A 328 19.74 -0.67 24.82
CA SER A 328 19.75 0.80 24.91
C SER A 328 18.34 1.35 25.14
N ASP A 329 18.20 2.60 25.59
CA ASP A 329 16.87 3.24 25.77
C ASP A 329 16.05 3.26 24.48
N VAL A 330 16.68 3.51 23.35
CA VAL A 330 16.03 3.56 22.03
C VAL A 330 15.55 2.18 21.60
N GLU A 331 16.36 1.14 21.74
CA GLU A 331 16.01 -0.24 21.43
C GLU A 331 14.90 -0.74 22.33
N TYR A 332 15.03 -0.50 23.64
CA TYR A 332 13.99 -0.87 24.60
C TYR A 332 12.65 -0.23 24.28
N ALA A 333 12.63 1.08 24.03
CA ALA A 333 11.40 1.79 23.67
C ALA A 333 10.74 1.23 22.39
N LYS A 334 11.55 0.68 21.48
CA LYS A 334 11.07 0.10 20.22
C LYS A 334 10.51 -1.31 20.39
N VAL A 335 11.18 -2.16 21.18
CA VAL A 335 10.76 -3.57 21.37
C VAL A 335 9.72 -3.75 22.46
N TYR A 336 9.54 -2.76 23.33
CA TYR A 336 8.60 -2.82 24.45
C TYR A 336 7.15 -2.80 23.94
N PRO A 337 6.39 -3.89 24.08
CA PRO A 337 5.05 -3.96 23.55
C PRO A 337 4.07 -3.15 24.41
N GLY A 338 3.08 -2.55 23.76
CA GLY A 338 2.01 -1.84 24.43
C GLY A 338 0.80 -1.71 23.52
N GLY A 339 -0.35 -2.18 23.98
CA GLY A 339 -1.56 -2.15 23.18
C GLY A 339 -1.52 -3.12 22.01
N SER A 340 -1.06 -4.30 22.24
CA SER A 340 -0.94 -5.34 21.22
C SER A 340 -2.30 -5.84 20.76
N SER A 341 -2.35 -6.34 19.53
CA SER A 341 -3.54 -6.98 18.95
C SER A 341 -3.26 -8.46 18.73
N VAL A 342 -4.28 -9.30 18.90
CA VAL A 342 -4.17 -10.72 18.56
C VAL A 342 -3.85 -10.90 17.08
N ALA A 343 -2.91 -11.79 16.74
CA ALA A 343 -2.64 -12.15 15.37
C ALA A 343 -3.85 -12.87 14.74
N ARG A 344 -3.92 -12.91 13.41
CA ARG A 344 -5.06 -13.53 12.69
C ARG A 344 -4.57 -14.33 11.51
N ILE A 345 -5.11 -15.53 11.34
CA ILE A 345 -4.82 -16.37 10.18
C ILE A 345 -5.76 -16.02 9.02
N TYR A 346 -5.27 -16.16 7.80
CA TYR A 346 -6.05 -16.19 6.56
C TYR A 346 -5.34 -17.04 5.51
N GLY A 347 -6.09 -17.49 4.50
CA GLY A 347 -5.57 -18.35 3.45
C GLY A 347 -5.50 -17.68 2.08
N LEU A 348 -4.45 -17.95 1.31
CA LEU A 348 -4.36 -17.58 -0.10
C LEU A 348 -4.58 -18.81 -0.98
N PRO A 349 -5.58 -18.82 -1.89
CA PRO A 349 -5.89 -19.95 -2.76
C PRO A 349 -4.74 -20.28 -3.71
N LYS A 350 -4.27 -21.54 -3.71
CA LYS A 350 -3.22 -22.04 -4.59
C LYS A 350 -3.78 -22.45 -5.96
N MET A 351 -4.36 -21.48 -6.68
CA MET A 351 -5.00 -21.72 -7.99
C MET A 351 -4.07 -22.38 -9.01
N HIS A 352 -2.77 -22.10 -8.93
CA HIS A 352 -1.76 -22.63 -9.84
C HIS A 352 -1.47 -24.13 -9.65
N LYS A 353 -1.97 -24.77 -8.60
CA LYS A 353 -1.82 -26.21 -8.36
C LYS A 353 -3.03 -27.04 -8.78
N LEU A 354 -4.03 -26.40 -9.36
CA LEU A 354 -5.20 -27.08 -9.93
C LEU A 354 -4.88 -27.47 -11.37
N VAL A 355 -4.91 -28.76 -11.66
CA VAL A 355 -4.72 -29.33 -13.02
C VAL A 355 -6.09 -29.60 -13.65
N ASN A 356 -7.03 -30.14 -12.86
CA ASN A 356 -8.40 -30.45 -13.26
C ASN A 356 -9.42 -29.66 -12.45
N GLU A 357 -10.63 -29.52 -12.97
CA GLU A 357 -11.74 -28.82 -12.28
C GLU A 357 -12.11 -29.49 -10.93
N ASN A 358 -11.92 -30.79 -10.82
CA ASN A 358 -12.24 -31.61 -9.63
C ASN A 358 -11.13 -31.60 -8.57
N ASP A 359 -9.99 -30.98 -8.84
CA ASP A 359 -8.89 -30.93 -7.87
C ASP A 359 -9.29 -30.16 -6.61
N LYS A 360 -8.99 -30.74 -5.43
CA LYS A 360 -9.23 -30.07 -4.14
C LYS A 360 -8.34 -28.84 -4.02
N LEU A 361 -8.96 -27.66 -3.96
CA LEU A 361 -8.26 -26.39 -3.76
C LEU A 361 -7.56 -26.39 -2.38
N LYS A 362 -6.30 -25.97 -2.36
CA LYS A 362 -5.52 -25.82 -1.12
C LYS A 362 -5.22 -24.34 -0.87
N LEU A 363 -5.12 -23.97 0.41
CA LEU A 363 -4.74 -22.64 0.82
C LEU A 363 -3.27 -22.56 1.27
N ARG A 364 -2.65 -21.40 1.12
CA ARG A 364 -1.42 -21.04 1.84
C ARG A 364 -1.81 -20.30 3.11
N PRO A 365 -1.56 -20.83 4.31
CA PRO A 365 -1.88 -20.12 5.54
C PRO A 365 -0.92 -18.96 5.77
N ILE A 366 -1.46 -17.79 6.11
CA ILE A 366 -0.70 -16.61 6.48
C ILE A 366 -1.18 -16.14 7.86
N VAL A 367 -0.28 -16.12 8.83
CA VAL A 367 -0.54 -15.57 10.16
C VAL A 367 -0.10 -14.10 10.16
N SER A 368 -1.06 -13.20 10.20
CA SER A 368 -0.79 -11.74 10.23
C SER A 368 -0.42 -11.30 11.63
N CYS A 369 0.88 -11.21 11.91
CA CYS A 369 1.44 -10.83 13.22
C CYS A 369 1.60 -9.31 13.42
N ILE A 370 1.19 -8.47 12.46
CA ILE A 370 1.30 -7.02 12.58
C ILE A 370 0.54 -6.54 13.82
N ASN A 371 1.20 -5.77 14.68
CA ASN A 371 0.74 -5.30 15.99
C ASN A 371 0.56 -6.42 17.05
N ALA A 372 1.02 -7.64 16.80
CA ALA A 372 1.13 -8.65 17.87
C ALA A 372 2.23 -8.24 18.87
N TYR A 373 2.08 -8.67 20.13
CA TYR A 373 2.96 -8.26 21.23
C TYR A 373 4.44 -8.59 20.99
N ASN A 374 4.74 -9.57 20.14
CA ASN A 374 6.10 -10.02 19.82
C ASN A 374 6.62 -9.54 18.44
N TYR A 375 5.85 -8.73 17.70
CA TYR A 375 6.22 -8.32 16.34
C TYR A 375 7.51 -7.48 16.31
N GLU A 376 7.61 -6.47 17.16
CA GLU A 376 8.80 -5.61 17.21
C GLU A 376 10.02 -6.33 17.76
N LEU A 377 9.84 -7.23 18.73
CA LEU A 377 10.90 -8.13 19.20
C LEU A 377 11.39 -9.04 18.04
N SER A 378 10.47 -9.65 17.29
CA SER A 378 10.82 -10.47 16.12
C SER A 378 11.59 -9.66 15.06
N SER A 379 11.21 -8.40 14.86
CA SER A 379 11.92 -7.48 13.95
C SER A 379 13.31 -7.10 14.45
N TYR A 380 13.48 -6.94 15.76
CA TYR A 380 14.78 -6.65 16.41
C TYR A 380 15.73 -7.83 16.28
N LEU A 381 15.28 -9.04 16.65
CA LEU A 381 16.08 -10.26 16.54
C LEU A 381 16.44 -10.58 15.08
N ALA A 382 15.51 -10.37 14.14
CA ALA A 382 15.79 -10.53 12.72
C ALA A 382 16.92 -9.60 12.24
N LYS A 383 16.93 -8.34 12.70
CA LYS A 383 18.02 -7.39 12.36
C LYS A 383 19.36 -7.76 12.99
N MET A 384 19.33 -8.29 14.20
CA MET A 384 20.53 -8.77 14.88
C MET A 384 21.15 -9.96 14.15
N LEU A 385 20.29 -10.90 13.73
CA LEU A 385 20.74 -12.17 13.15
C LEU A 385 21.11 -12.09 11.66
N THR A 386 20.42 -11.24 10.87
CA THR A 386 20.61 -11.17 9.41
C THR A 386 22.07 -10.97 8.96
N PRO A 387 22.89 -10.06 9.56
CA PRO A 387 24.27 -9.87 9.14
C PRO A 387 25.19 -11.04 9.48
N LEU A 388 24.77 -11.94 10.38
CA LEU A 388 25.58 -13.07 10.86
C LEU A 388 25.37 -14.35 10.03
N ILE A 389 24.32 -14.41 9.19
CA ILE A 389 24.00 -15.59 8.40
C ILE A 389 25.06 -15.83 7.34
N PRO A 390 25.65 -17.05 7.23
CA PRO A 390 26.55 -17.40 6.13
C PRO A 390 25.87 -17.26 4.76
N MET A 391 26.47 -16.54 3.84
CA MET A 391 25.91 -16.24 2.51
C MET A 391 26.65 -16.95 1.37
N ASP A 392 27.55 -17.89 1.66
CA ASP A 392 28.41 -18.57 0.67
C ASP A 392 27.60 -19.18 -0.48
N TYR A 393 26.50 -19.85 -0.13
CA TYR A 393 25.62 -20.54 -1.07
C TYR A 393 24.32 -19.77 -1.38
N CYS A 394 24.15 -18.57 -0.82
CA CYS A 394 22.91 -17.81 -0.98
C CYS A 394 23.01 -16.78 -2.13
N ALA A 395 21.97 -16.73 -2.95
CA ALA A 395 21.75 -15.61 -3.87
C ALA A 395 21.01 -14.48 -3.13
N LYS A 396 21.55 -13.25 -3.15
CA LYS A 396 20.89 -12.09 -2.54
C LYS A 396 19.59 -11.71 -3.25
N ASP A 397 19.63 -11.77 -4.58
CA ASP A 397 18.51 -11.47 -5.47
C ASP A 397 18.76 -12.09 -6.86
N THR A 398 17.75 -12.02 -7.71
CA THR A 398 17.81 -12.49 -9.11
C THR A 398 18.97 -11.86 -9.89
N PHE A 399 19.28 -10.58 -9.68
CA PHE A 399 20.32 -9.89 -10.46
C PHE A 399 21.72 -10.29 -10.04
N THR A 400 21.92 -10.53 -8.74
CA THR A 400 23.18 -11.08 -8.22
C THR A 400 23.42 -12.49 -8.77
N PHE A 401 22.37 -13.34 -8.71
CA PHE A 401 22.42 -14.67 -9.29
C PHE A 401 22.79 -14.66 -10.80
N ILE A 402 22.17 -13.76 -11.58
CA ILE A 402 22.49 -13.61 -13.02
C ILE A 402 23.97 -13.25 -13.23
N LYS A 403 24.51 -12.36 -12.40
CA LYS A 403 25.93 -11.99 -12.47
C LYS A 403 26.84 -13.18 -12.17
N ASP A 404 26.46 -14.01 -11.20
CA ASP A 404 27.25 -15.15 -10.80
C ASP A 404 27.21 -16.26 -11.87
N ILE A 405 26.03 -16.67 -12.32
CA ILE A 405 25.90 -17.74 -13.32
C ILE A 405 26.52 -17.37 -14.68
N ARG A 406 26.54 -16.10 -15.06
CA ARG A 406 27.16 -15.64 -16.30
C ARG A 406 28.69 -15.69 -16.30
N LYS A 407 29.32 -15.82 -15.14
CA LYS A 407 30.78 -16.03 -15.02
C LYS A 407 31.17 -17.48 -15.26
N GLU A 408 30.23 -18.39 -15.07
CA GLU A 408 30.48 -19.81 -15.23
C GLU A 408 30.54 -20.19 -16.71
N LYS A 409 31.46 -21.09 -17.02
CA LYS A 409 31.63 -21.68 -18.35
C LYS A 409 31.94 -23.16 -18.18
N VAL A 410 30.91 -23.96 -18.12
CA VAL A 410 31.02 -25.41 -17.78
C VAL A 410 30.25 -26.26 -18.82
N PRO A 411 30.88 -26.55 -19.98
CA PRO A 411 30.24 -27.32 -21.04
C PRO A 411 29.93 -28.73 -20.57
N GLY A 412 28.83 -29.30 -21.06
CA GLY A 412 28.46 -30.69 -20.77
C GLY A 412 27.85 -30.95 -19.40
N THR A 413 27.60 -29.88 -18.61
CA THR A 413 26.91 -30.00 -17.33
C THR A 413 25.39 -30.07 -17.51
N PHE A 414 24.71 -30.47 -16.46
CA PHE A 414 23.26 -30.64 -16.38
C PHE A 414 22.67 -29.63 -15.38
N MET A 415 21.68 -28.86 -15.79
CA MET A 415 21.01 -27.88 -14.94
C MET A 415 19.85 -28.52 -14.19
N VAL A 416 19.80 -28.31 -12.89
CA VAL A 416 18.73 -28.82 -12.01
C VAL A 416 18.31 -27.74 -11.02
N SER A 417 17.04 -27.73 -10.68
CA SER A 417 16.51 -26.91 -9.58
C SER A 417 15.89 -27.81 -8.52
N TYR A 418 16.19 -27.54 -7.25
CA TYR A 418 15.55 -28.21 -6.11
C TYR A 418 14.68 -27.20 -5.35
N ASP A 419 13.51 -27.65 -4.87
CA ASP A 419 12.58 -26.86 -4.06
C ASP A 419 12.42 -27.51 -2.69
N VAL A 420 12.57 -26.72 -1.62
CA VAL A 420 12.37 -27.22 -0.25
C VAL A 420 10.88 -27.26 0.06
N THR A 421 10.36 -28.45 0.29
CA THR A 421 8.94 -28.66 0.54
C THR A 421 8.49 -27.98 1.84
N SER A 422 7.63 -26.97 1.71
CA SER A 422 7.00 -26.28 2.86
C SER A 422 8.00 -25.79 3.92
N LEU A 423 9.12 -25.22 3.51
CA LEU A 423 10.25 -24.82 4.35
C LEU A 423 9.83 -24.18 5.69
N PHE A 424 9.02 -23.13 5.69
CA PHE A 424 8.64 -22.37 6.89
C PHE A 424 7.88 -23.19 7.95
N THR A 425 7.11 -24.19 7.54
CA THR A 425 6.32 -25.04 8.44
C THR A 425 7.06 -26.30 8.86
N ASN A 426 8.22 -26.56 8.29
CA ASN A 426 8.99 -27.80 8.53
C ASN A 426 10.36 -27.54 9.17
N ILE A 427 10.72 -26.28 9.41
CA ILE A 427 11.95 -25.92 10.11
C ILE A 427 11.87 -26.40 11.56
N PRO A 428 12.85 -27.16 12.06
CA PRO A 428 12.92 -27.57 13.47
C PRO A 428 13.31 -26.34 14.30
N LEU A 429 12.35 -25.81 15.04
CA LEU A 429 12.48 -24.50 15.65
C LEU A 429 13.51 -24.46 16.79
N ASP A 430 13.52 -25.46 17.67
CA ASP A 430 14.47 -25.50 18.81
C ASP A 430 15.94 -25.63 18.37
N GLU A 431 16.19 -26.46 17.36
CA GLU A 431 17.52 -26.58 16.74
C GLU A 431 17.94 -25.26 16.12
N THR A 432 17.05 -24.63 15.35
CA THR A 432 17.32 -23.35 14.67
C THR A 432 17.60 -22.23 15.68
N ILE A 433 16.87 -22.20 16.80
CA ILE A 433 17.11 -21.22 17.87
C ILE A 433 18.47 -21.46 18.53
N THR A 434 18.85 -22.71 18.75
CA THR A 434 20.17 -23.04 19.29
C THR A 434 21.28 -22.54 18.37
N ILE A 435 21.18 -22.82 17.07
CA ILE A 435 22.12 -22.31 16.06
C ILE A 435 22.18 -20.77 16.08
N ALA A 436 21.04 -20.10 16.19
CA ALA A 436 20.97 -18.64 16.23
C ALA A 436 21.67 -18.06 17.47
N VAL A 437 21.46 -18.68 18.64
CA VAL A 437 22.07 -18.26 19.91
C VAL A 437 23.58 -18.44 19.85
N ASP A 438 24.06 -19.61 19.40
CA ASP A 438 25.49 -19.89 19.32
C ASP A 438 26.19 -18.92 18.35
N LEU A 439 25.64 -18.68 17.18
CA LEU A 439 26.17 -17.74 16.20
C LEU A 439 26.26 -16.29 16.72
N ILE A 440 25.27 -15.86 17.51
CA ILE A 440 25.29 -14.51 18.12
C ILE A 440 26.40 -14.43 19.17
N PHE A 441 26.59 -15.47 20.00
CA PHE A 441 27.65 -15.47 21.01
C PHE A 441 29.05 -15.60 20.41
N GLU A 442 29.21 -16.37 19.33
CA GLU A 442 30.46 -16.44 18.57
C GLU A 442 30.85 -15.09 17.98
N SER A 443 29.88 -14.36 17.45
CA SER A 443 30.12 -13.04 16.83
C SER A 443 30.28 -11.90 17.85
N ASN A 444 29.70 -12.03 19.04
CA ASN A 444 29.79 -11.06 20.15
C ASN A 444 29.90 -11.73 21.51
N PRO A 445 31.13 -12.23 21.90
CA PRO A 445 31.33 -12.91 23.18
C PRO A 445 31.01 -12.08 24.42
N ASN A 446 31.03 -10.75 24.30
CA ASN A 446 30.79 -9.81 25.42
C ASN A 446 29.34 -9.29 25.49
N ILE A 447 28.41 -9.96 24.80
CA ILE A 447 27.00 -9.58 24.84
C ILE A 447 26.44 -9.69 26.27
N LYS A 448 25.72 -8.65 26.72
CA LYS A 448 25.19 -8.56 28.08
C LYS A 448 23.87 -9.32 28.26
N ILE A 449 23.87 -10.59 27.93
CA ILE A 449 22.71 -11.50 28.11
C ILE A 449 23.27 -12.92 28.21
N SER A 450 22.64 -13.80 28.96
CA SER A 450 23.00 -15.23 28.99
C SER A 450 22.41 -15.98 27.76
N LYS A 451 23.04 -17.11 27.40
CA LYS A 451 22.51 -17.97 26.34
C LYS A 451 21.05 -18.39 26.57
N ASN A 452 20.70 -18.72 27.81
CA ASN A 452 19.32 -19.11 28.15
C ASN A 452 18.34 -17.97 27.99
N GLU A 453 18.67 -16.76 28.44
CA GLU A 453 17.83 -15.59 28.28
C GLU A 453 17.66 -15.19 26.80
N LEU A 454 18.72 -15.31 26.00
CA LEU A 454 18.61 -15.08 24.55
C LEU A 454 17.71 -16.14 23.90
N LYS A 455 17.82 -17.41 24.31
CA LYS A 455 16.92 -18.48 23.88
C LYS A 455 15.46 -18.17 24.25
N ASP A 456 15.21 -17.67 25.47
CA ASP A 456 13.88 -17.24 25.90
C ASP A 456 13.34 -16.10 25.04
N LEU A 457 14.17 -15.11 24.64
CA LEU A 457 13.75 -14.05 23.71
C LEU A 457 13.32 -14.61 22.36
N PHE A 458 14.06 -15.57 21.80
CA PHE A 458 13.66 -16.23 20.55
C PHE A 458 12.37 -17.02 20.72
N GLN A 459 12.16 -17.68 21.87
CA GLN A 459 10.91 -18.40 22.14
C GLN A 459 9.71 -17.43 22.26
N PHE A 460 9.86 -16.25 22.90
CA PHE A 460 8.83 -15.20 22.89
C PHE A 460 8.50 -14.72 21.49
N ALA A 461 9.50 -14.64 20.62
CA ALA A 461 9.34 -14.17 19.25
C ALA A 461 8.70 -15.19 18.30
N THR A 462 8.73 -16.50 18.65
CA THR A 462 8.34 -17.62 17.79
C THR A 462 7.25 -18.51 18.38
N CYS A 463 7.58 -19.34 19.38
CA CYS A 463 6.70 -20.42 19.90
C CYS A 463 5.43 -19.93 20.60
N ARG A 464 5.40 -18.69 21.07
CA ARG A 464 4.25 -18.14 21.81
C ARG A 464 3.36 -17.23 20.93
N SER A 465 3.30 -17.52 19.62
CA SER A 465 2.53 -16.72 18.65
C SER A 465 1.14 -17.30 18.46
N HIS A 466 0.17 -16.86 19.28
CA HIS A 466 -1.22 -17.27 19.09
C HIS A 466 -1.97 -16.36 18.12
N PHE A 467 -3.02 -16.91 17.53
CA PHE A 467 -3.84 -16.19 16.57
C PHE A 467 -5.34 -16.53 16.71
N LEU A 468 -6.18 -15.64 16.22
CA LEU A 468 -7.62 -15.78 16.13
C LEU A 468 -8.01 -16.40 14.78
N PHE A 469 -8.89 -17.39 14.82
CA PHE A 469 -9.58 -17.95 13.66
C PHE A 469 -10.99 -18.41 14.06
N ASP A 470 -11.99 -17.88 13.37
CA ASP A 470 -13.42 -18.20 13.53
C ASP A 470 -13.88 -18.19 15.00
N GLY A 471 -13.52 -17.10 15.71
CA GLY A 471 -13.82 -16.89 17.13
C GLY A 471 -13.00 -17.74 18.11
N ASN A 472 -12.17 -18.66 17.63
CA ASN A 472 -11.31 -19.51 18.46
C ASN A 472 -9.86 -19.06 18.41
N PHE A 473 -9.10 -19.36 19.46
CA PHE A 473 -7.67 -19.04 19.57
C PHE A 473 -6.84 -20.31 19.39
N TYR A 474 -5.72 -20.18 18.67
CA TYR A 474 -4.80 -21.26 18.40
C TYR A 474 -3.36 -20.79 18.61
N ASP A 475 -2.50 -21.65 19.16
CA ASP A 475 -1.05 -21.48 19.16
C ASP A 475 -0.42 -22.22 17.98
N GLN A 476 0.59 -21.60 17.38
CA GLN A 476 1.51 -22.34 16.51
C GLN A 476 2.61 -22.92 17.41
N VAL A 477 2.73 -24.26 17.44
CA VAL A 477 3.65 -24.96 18.34
C VAL A 477 4.95 -25.36 17.67
N ASP A 478 4.96 -25.55 16.34
CA ASP A 478 6.17 -25.86 15.57
C ASP A 478 6.19 -25.11 14.24
N GLY A 479 7.39 -25.00 13.64
CA GLY A 479 7.65 -24.20 12.46
C GLY A 479 7.62 -22.70 12.76
N VAL A 480 7.79 -21.88 11.72
CA VAL A 480 7.76 -20.42 11.82
C VAL A 480 6.56 -19.81 11.11
N ALA A 481 5.93 -18.84 11.75
CA ALA A 481 4.75 -18.17 11.21
C ALA A 481 5.07 -17.41 9.91
N MET A 482 4.38 -17.75 8.82
CA MET A 482 4.42 -16.97 7.58
C MET A 482 3.76 -15.60 7.81
N GLY A 483 4.55 -14.61 8.18
CA GLY A 483 4.09 -13.26 8.52
C GLY A 483 4.80 -12.67 9.74
N SER A 484 5.61 -13.46 10.45
CA SER A 484 6.59 -12.97 11.42
C SER A 484 7.82 -12.42 10.70
N PRO A 485 8.40 -11.28 11.12
CA PRO A 485 9.66 -10.77 10.57
C PRO A 485 10.84 -11.74 10.73
N LEU A 486 10.82 -12.55 11.78
CA LEU A 486 11.90 -13.48 12.12
C LEU A 486 11.83 -14.80 11.30
N GLY A 487 10.65 -15.17 10.83
CA GLY A 487 10.45 -16.44 10.11
C GLY A 487 11.39 -16.66 8.92
N PRO A 488 11.46 -15.74 7.94
CA PRO A 488 12.37 -15.87 6.81
C PRO A 488 13.86 -15.90 7.21
N VAL A 489 14.22 -15.22 8.29
CA VAL A 489 15.60 -15.12 8.79
C VAL A 489 16.04 -16.46 9.41
N LEU A 490 15.19 -17.06 10.25
CA LEU A 490 15.44 -18.38 10.83
C LEU A 490 15.50 -19.46 9.76
N ALA A 491 14.58 -19.42 8.79
CA ALA A 491 14.59 -20.32 7.67
C ALA A 491 15.91 -20.26 6.87
N ASN A 492 16.36 -19.06 6.59
CA ASN A 492 17.60 -18.85 5.88
C ASN A 492 18.81 -19.26 6.69
N LEU A 493 18.84 -18.98 7.99
CA LEU A 493 19.91 -19.41 8.90
C LEU A 493 20.04 -20.93 8.92
N PHE A 494 18.93 -21.64 9.21
CA PHE A 494 18.91 -23.10 9.28
C PHE A 494 19.47 -23.71 8.00
N MET A 495 18.96 -23.27 6.85
CA MET A 495 19.44 -23.76 5.57
C MET A 495 20.92 -23.42 5.33
N SER A 496 21.35 -22.17 5.58
CA SER A 496 22.72 -21.75 5.27
C SER A 496 23.78 -22.49 6.06
N VAL A 497 23.52 -22.76 7.35
CA VAL A 497 24.45 -23.50 8.21
C VAL A 497 24.51 -24.96 7.80
N ASN A 498 23.36 -25.58 7.57
CA ASN A 498 23.31 -26.99 7.19
C ASN A 498 23.84 -27.22 5.77
N GLU A 499 23.52 -26.38 4.80
CA GLU A 499 24.03 -26.47 3.44
C GLU A 499 25.55 -26.45 3.36
N LYS A 500 26.19 -25.61 4.15
CA LYS A 500 27.64 -25.56 4.21
C LYS A 500 28.23 -26.92 4.56
N ASN A 501 27.67 -27.61 5.54
CA ASN A 501 28.09 -28.95 5.94
C ASN A 501 27.72 -29.98 4.88
N TRP A 502 26.45 -30.00 4.42
CA TRP A 502 25.95 -30.98 3.45
C TRP A 502 26.69 -30.93 2.12
N ILE A 503 27.05 -29.73 1.63
CA ILE A 503 27.76 -29.58 0.35
C ILE A 503 29.22 -30.01 0.52
N ASN A 504 29.86 -29.66 1.62
CA ASN A 504 31.26 -30.06 1.90
C ASN A 504 31.40 -31.59 2.10
N ASP A 505 30.39 -32.22 2.70
CA ASP A 505 30.37 -33.65 2.96
C ASP A 505 30.02 -34.49 1.71
N TYR A 506 29.50 -33.86 0.64
CA TYR A 506 29.12 -34.57 -0.57
C TYR A 506 30.34 -34.96 -1.43
N GLN A 507 30.75 -36.25 -1.38
CA GLN A 507 31.95 -36.75 -2.08
C GLN A 507 31.63 -37.52 -3.37
N SER A 508 30.32 -37.81 -3.68
CA SER A 508 29.98 -38.73 -4.76
C SER A 508 30.21 -38.13 -6.16
N SER A 509 30.05 -36.83 -6.35
CA SER A 509 30.22 -36.14 -7.63
C SER A 509 30.50 -34.66 -7.43
N PRO A 510 31.28 -34.01 -8.31
CA PRO A 510 31.54 -32.58 -8.19
C PRO A 510 30.26 -31.75 -8.44
N ILE A 511 30.03 -30.77 -7.56
CA ILE A 511 29.01 -29.75 -7.72
C ILE A 511 29.68 -28.54 -8.36
N PHE A 512 29.39 -28.26 -9.64
CA PHE A 512 30.07 -27.21 -10.40
C PHE A 512 29.56 -25.81 -10.02
N PHE A 513 28.27 -25.71 -9.65
CA PHE A 513 27.67 -24.46 -9.19
C PHE A 513 26.48 -24.78 -8.27
N TYR A 514 26.33 -24.01 -7.19
CA TYR A 514 25.22 -24.15 -6.26
C TYR A 514 24.85 -22.76 -5.73
N LYS A 515 23.57 -22.38 -5.85
CA LYS A 515 23.04 -21.18 -5.24
C LYS A 515 21.58 -21.38 -4.82
N ARG A 516 21.27 -20.98 -3.60
CA ARG A 516 19.91 -21.01 -3.03
C ARG A 516 19.34 -19.61 -2.89
N TYR A 517 18.05 -19.49 -3.18
CA TYR A 517 17.24 -18.33 -2.87
C TYR A 517 16.00 -18.75 -2.07
N VAL A 518 16.05 -18.59 -0.74
CA VAL A 518 15.04 -19.02 0.22
C VAL A 518 14.80 -20.54 0.16
N ASP A 519 13.79 -21.01 -0.55
CA ASP A 519 13.39 -22.40 -0.78
C ASP A 519 13.81 -22.95 -2.14
N ASP A 520 14.09 -22.10 -3.11
CA ASP A 520 14.52 -22.49 -4.47
C ASP A 520 16.05 -22.61 -4.56
N ILE A 521 16.56 -23.75 -5.04
CA ILE A 521 18.00 -24.03 -5.23
C ILE A 521 18.27 -24.25 -6.72
N PHE A 522 19.32 -23.66 -7.23
CA PHE A 522 19.84 -23.94 -8.57
C PHE A 522 21.22 -24.62 -8.45
N CYS A 523 21.40 -25.69 -9.21
CA CYS A 523 22.62 -26.48 -9.18
C CYS A 523 23.07 -26.91 -10.59
N LEU A 524 24.40 -27.00 -10.80
CA LEU A 524 25.02 -27.58 -11.97
C LEU A 524 25.73 -28.87 -11.56
N LEU A 525 25.35 -29.98 -12.16
CA LEU A 525 25.89 -31.31 -11.92
C LEU A 525 26.36 -31.96 -13.23
N LYS A 526 26.99 -33.11 -13.17
CA LYS A 526 27.52 -33.79 -14.33
C LYS A 526 26.44 -34.27 -15.29
N ASN A 527 25.37 -34.87 -14.77
CA ASN A 527 24.27 -35.45 -15.54
C ASN A 527 23.02 -35.65 -14.66
N GLU A 528 21.94 -36.12 -15.25
CA GLU A 528 20.68 -36.40 -14.57
C GLU A 528 20.76 -37.46 -13.47
N THR A 529 21.62 -38.52 -13.67
CA THR A 529 21.84 -39.55 -12.66
C THR A 529 22.40 -38.95 -11.39
N GLU A 530 23.42 -38.07 -11.53
CA GLU A 530 24.02 -37.38 -10.38
C GLU A 530 23.04 -36.40 -9.73
N ALA A 531 22.15 -35.79 -10.50
CA ALA A 531 21.10 -34.95 -9.94
C ALA A 531 20.11 -35.73 -9.06
N ASN A 532 19.76 -36.96 -9.47
CA ASN A 532 18.92 -37.88 -8.67
C ASN A 532 19.67 -38.41 -7.43
N ASN A 533 20.93 -38.71 -7.54
CA ASN A 533 21.77 -39.12 -6.40
C ASN A 533 21.87 -37.99 -5.35
N PHE A 534 22.11 -36.78 -5.81
CA PHE A 534 22.17 -35.63 -4.93
C PHE A 534 20.82 -35.32 -4.27
N LEU A 535 19.69 -35.45 -4.98
CA LEU A 535 18.35 -35.36 -4.39
C LEU A 535 18.16 -36.37 -3.25
N LYS A 536 18.52 -37.62 -3.48
CA LYS A 536 18.43 -38.67 -2.45
C LYS A 536 19.29 -38.32 -1.25
N TYR A 537 20.53 -37.94 -1.48
CA TYR A 537 21.45 -37.48 -0.44
C TYR A 537 20.88 -36.31 0.40
N LEU A 538 20.35 -35.26 -0.23
CA LEU A 538 19.74 -34.14 0.47
C LEU A 538 18.51 -34.56 1.30
N ASN A 539 17.69 -35.49 0.78
CA ASN A 539 16.51 -35.97 1.48
C ASN A 539 16.85 -36.89 2.69
N ASP A 540 18.04 -37.46 2.74
CA ASP A 540 18.51 -38.29 3.85
C ASP A 540 19.20 -37.45 4.95
N LYS A 541 19.56 -36.16 4.68
CA LYS A 541 20.30 -35.35 5.64
C LYS A 541 19.49 -34.86 6.83
N HIS A 542 18.19 -34.60 6.67
CA HIS A 542 17.36 -34.13 7.78
C HIS A 542 15.94 -34.68 7.72
N PRO A 543 15.37 -35.17 8.84
CA PRO A 543 14.04 -35.83 8.86
C PRO A 543 12.92 -34.84 8.48
N SER A 544 13.01 -33.56 8.91
CA SER A 544 11.97 -32.55 8.70
C SER A 544 12.06 -31.85 7.35
N ILE A 545 13.22 -31.85 6.69
CA ILE A 545 13.45 -31.12 5.43
C ILE A 545 13.43 -32.12 4.26
N LYS A 546 12.58 -31.83 3.29
CA LYS A 546 12.45 -32.66 2.08
C LYS A 546 12.52 -31.78 0.84
N PHE A 547 13.17 -32.29 -0.19
CA PHE A 547 13.44 -31.62 -1.45
C PHE A 547 12.67 -32.30 -2.58
N THR A 548 12.20 -31.51 -3.52
CA THR A 548 11.71 -31.93 -4.83
C THR A 548 12.64 -31.41 -5.91
N MET A 549 12.61 -31.96 -7.11
CA MET A 549 13.53 -31.64 -8.19
C MET A 549 12.77 -31.28 -9.48
N GLU A 550 13.24 -30.27 -10.17
CA GLU A 550 12.88 -29.97 -11.56
C GLU A 550 14.16 -30.02 -12.41
N THR A 551 14.10 -30.72 -13.54
CA THR A 551 15.25 -30.89 -14.46
C THR A 551 15.13 -29.97 -15.68
N GLU A 552 16.27 -29.73 -16.33
CA GLU A 552 16.30 -28.98 -17.57
C GLU A 552 15.54 -29.70 -18.70
N VAL A 553 14.87 -28.92 -19.57
CA VAL A 553 14.28 -29.41 -20.81
C VAL A 553 14.92 -28.66 -21.98
N ASN A 554 15.53 -29.39 -22.92
CA ASN A 554 16.20 -28.79 -24.09
C ASN A 554 17.24 -27.71 -23.68
N LYS A 555 18.09 -28.03 -22.71
CA LYS A 555 19.11 -27.12 -22.17
C LYS A 555 18.54 -25.80 -21.63
N LYS A 556 17.31 -25.84 -21.08
CA LYS A 556 16.64 -24.70 -20.49
C LYS A 556 15.99 -25.10 -19.17
N ILE A 557 16.09 -24.21 -18.17
CA ILE A 557 15.43 -24.37 -16.89
C ILE A 557 14.94 -23.00 -16.37
N PRO A 558 13.74 -22.92 -15.81
CA PRO A 558 13.31 -21.73 -15.10
C PRO A 558 13.89 -21.74 -13.68
N PHE A 559 14.43 -20.59 -13.25
CA PHE A 559 14.84 -20.40 -11.86
C PHE A 559 14.46 -18.97 -11.41
N LEU A 560 13.84 -18.83 -10.25
CA LEU A 560 13.26 -17.57 -9.79
C LEU A 560 12.24 -17.03 -10.82
N ASP A 561 12.61 -16.01 -11.55
CA ASP A 561 11.80 -15.37 -12.59
C ASP A 561 12.57 -15.18 -13.89
N ILE A 562 13.61 -15.98 -14.09
CA ILE A 562 14.43 -16.05 -15.30
C ILE A 562 14.38 -17.43 -15.93
N LEU A 563 14.50 -17.46 -17.24
CA LEU A 563 14.75 -18.68 -18.01
C LEU A 563 16.24 -18.70 -18.34
N ILE A 564 16.94 -19.71 -17.86
CA ILE A 564 18.33 -19.95 -18.11
C ILE A 564 18.44 -20.94 -19.28
N LYS A 565 19.25 -20.62 -20.26
CA LYS A 565 19.60 -21.50 -21.39
C LYS A 565 21.10 -21.69 -21.41
N MET A 566 21.57 -22.92 -21.44
CA MET A 566 22.98 -23.24 -21.65
C MET A 566 23.26 -23.35 -23.15
N SER A 567 24.33 -22.71 -23.63
CA SER A 567 24.85 -22.86 -24.98
C SER A 567 25.67 -24.12 -25.14
N GLU A 568 26.00 -24.48 -26.37
CA GLU A 568 26.90 -25.60 -26.66
C GLU A 568 28.30 -25.34 -26.13
N THR A 569 28.71 -24.07 -26.01
CA THR A 569 30.00 -23.65 -25.45
C THR A 569 30.03 -23.62 -23.92
N GLY A 570 28.92 -23.99 -23.24
CA GLY A 570 28.80 -23.97 -21.79
C GLY A 570 28.54 -22.60 -21.17
N GLU A 571 28.20 -21.60 -21.99
CA GLU A 571 27.85 -20.26 -21.53
C GLU A 571 26.34 -20.16 -21.21
N PHE A 572 25.96 -19.35 -20.22
CA PHE A 572 24.56 -19.22 -19.76
C PHE A 572 23.93 -17.93 -20.30
N VAL A 573 22.88 -18.11 -21.08
CA VAL A 573 22.02 -17.02 -21.60
C VAL A 573 20.78 -16.93 -20.76
N THR A 574 20.45 -15.73 -20.30
CA THR A 574 19.29 -15.49 -19.45
C THR A 574 18.23 -14.62 -20.14
N SER A 575 16.96 -14.95 -19.91
CA SER A 575 15.80 -14.20 -20.37
C SER A 575 14.69 -14.19 -19.31
N VAL A 576 13.66 -13.36 -19.47
CA VAL A 576 12.58 -13.27 -18.50
C VAL A 576 11.67 -14.51 -18.59
N TYR A 577 11.54 -15.23 -17.48
CA TYR A 577 10.57 -16.30 -17.33
C TYR A 577 9.24 -15.77 -16.77
N ARG A 578 8.14 -16.27 -17.30
CA ARG A 578 6.80 -16.00 -16.78
C ARG A 578 6.08 -17.32 -16.57
N LYS A 579 5.67 -17.56 -15.32
CA LYS A 579 4.86 -18.76 -14.98
C LYS A 579 3.55 -18.75 -15.78
N SER A 580 2.98 -19.91 -16.06
CA SER A 580 1.70 -20.05 -16.79
C SER A 580 0.55 -19.26 -16.15
N THR A 581 0.63 -19.06 -14.84
CA THR A 581 -0.34 -18.28 -14.05
C THR A 581 -0.18 -16.76 -14.17
N PHE A 582 0.81 -16.28 -14.93
CA PHE A 582 1.04 -14.86 -15.11
C PHE A 582 -0.05 -14.24 -16.00
N SER A 583 -0.97 -13.50 -15.40
CA SER A 583 -2.09 -12.84 -16.09
C SER A 583 -1.69 -11.61 -16.91
N GLY A 584 -0.53 -11.02 -16.67
CA GLY A 584 -0.14 -9.71 -17.23
C GLY A 584 -0.86 -8.53 -16.59
N LEU A 585 -1.63 -8.76 -15.52
CA LEU A 585 -2.30 -7.70 -14.77
C LEU A 585 -1.30 -6.93 -13.91
N PHE A 586 -1.10 -5.68 -14.26
CA PHE A 586 -0.33 -4.70 -13.49
C PHE A 586 -1.24 -3.59 -12.95
N MET A 587 -0.64 -2.58 -12.31
CA MET A 587 -1.33 -1.35 -11.97
C MET A 587 -1.95 -0.74 -13.23
N ASN A 588 -3.27 -0.62 -13.28
CA ASN A 588 -3.97 -0.01 -14.41
C ASN A 588 -3.68 1.49 -14.49
N PHE A 589 -3.45 2.03 -15.70
CA PHE A 589 -3.17 3.45 -15.90
C PHE A 589 -4.32 4.35 -15.43
N ARG A 590 -5.57 3.87 -15.48
CA ARG A 590 -6.77 4.58 -14.98
C ARG A 590 -6.96 4.48 -13.47
N SER A 591 -6.12 3.72 -12.76
CA SER A 591 -6.14 3.63 -11.29
C SER A 591 -5.93 5.01 -10.66
N PHE A 592 -6.67 5.32 -9.60
CA PHE A 592 -6.62 6.62 -8.91
C PHE A 592 -5.35 6.78 -8.07
N LEU A 593 -4.25 7.01 -8.78
CA LEU A 593 -2.89 7.10 -8.24
C LEU A 593 -2.11 8.24 -8.92
N PRO A 594 -1.12 8.82 -8.25
CA PRO A 594 -0.20 9.79 -8.85
C PRO A 594 0.44 9.28 -10.14
N LYS A 595 0.58 10.16 -11.13
CA LYS A 595 1.21 9.82 -12.42
C LYS A 595 2.63 9.27 -12.25
N MET A 596 3.38 9.79 -11.27
CA MET A 596 4.75 9.33 -10.99
C MET A 596 4.83 7.84 -10.65
N TYR A 597 3.84 7.26 -9.94
CA TYR A 597 3.80 5.83 -9.62
C TYR A 597 3.56 4.98 -10.88
N LYS A 598 2.74 5.49 -11.80
CA LYS A 598 2.48 4.85 -13.10
C LYS A 598 3.71 4.85 -14.00
N LEU A 599 4.44 5.97 -14.02
CA LEU A 599 5.73 6.06 -14.74
C LEU A 599 6.80 5.17 -14.11
N GLY A 600 6.83 5.12 -12.77
CA GLY A 600 7.72 4.25 -12.03
C GLY A 600 7.54 2.78 -12.39
N LEU A 601 6.30 2.31 -12.59
CA LEU A 601 6.05 0.92 -13.03
C LEU A 601 6.69 0.64 -14.39
N ILE A 602 6.56 1.55 -15.36
CA ILE A 602 7.20 1.37 -16.70
C ILE A 602 8.71 1.22 -16.51
N LEU A 603 9.33 2.14 -15.76
CA LEU A 603 10.78 2.13 -15.54
C LEU A 603 11.24 0.86 -14.83
N THR A 604 10.50 0.39 -13.81
CA THR A 604 10.81 -0.85 -13.08
C THR A 604 10.77 -2.07 -14.02
N LEU A 605 9.76 -2.15 -14.89
CA LEU A 605 9.65 -3.27 -15.83
C LEU A 605 10.75 -3.23 -16.89
N VAL A 606 11.14 -2.04 -17.37
CA VAL A 606 12.22 -1.87 -18.34
C VAL A 606 13.59 -2.19 -17.71
N ASP A 607 13.85 -1.69 -16.49
CA ASP A 607 15.07 -1.96 -15.72
C ASP A 607 15.25 -3.47 -15.50
N ARG A 608 14.15 -4.14 -15.11
CA ARG A 608 14.16 -5.59 -14.93
C ARG A 608 14.52 -6.34 -16.21
N VAL A 609 13.89 -5.99 -17.34
CA VAL A 609 14.21 -6.62 -18.64
C VAL A 609 15.65 -6.35 -19.04
N TYR A 610 16.14 -5.11 -18.85
CA TYR A 610 17.51 -4.73 -19.16
C TYR A 610 18.54 -5.54 -18.38
N LYS A 611 18.33 -5.74 -17.09
CA LYS A 611 19.24 -6.49 -16.22
C LYS A 611 19.18 -8.02 -16.45
N ILE A 612 18.03 -8.55 -16.84
CA ILE A 612 17.82 -10.00 -17.02
C ILE A 612 18.28 -10.46 -18.39
N CYS A 613 17.97 -9.73 -19.47
CA CYS A 613 18.27 -10.17 -20.83
C CYS A 613 19.77 -10.14 -21.12
N HIS A 614 20.27 -11.20 -21.73
CA HIS A 614 21.69 -11.34 -22.03
C HIS A 614 22.11 -10.46 -23.22
N ASP A 615 21.30 -10.42 -24.26
CA ASP A 615 21.57 -9.77 -25.53
C ASP A 615 20.46 -8.81 -25.96
N ARG A 616 20.79 -7.98 -26.97
CA ARG A 616 19.89 -6.96 -27.51
C ARG A 616 18.64 -7.53 -28.21
N MET A 617 18.75 -8.71 -28.82
CA MET A 617 17.59 -9.33 -29.48
C MET A 617 16.56 -9.80 -28.46
N THR A 618 17.01 -10.52 -27.43
CA THR A 618 16.18 -10.96 -26.30
C THR A 618 15.57 -9.76 -25.58
N PHE A 619 16.36 -8.70 -25.34
CA PHE A 619 15.84 -7.46 -24.77
C PHE A 619 14.71 -6.86 -25.59
N ASN A 620 14.90 -6.68 -26.90
CA ASN A 620 13.88 -6.09 -27.77
C ASN A 620 12.59 -6.94 -27.81
N PHE A 621 12.74 -8.27 -27.83
CA PHE A 621 11.61 -9.19 -27.79
C PHE A 621 10.82 -9.07 -26.48
N GLU A 622 11.52 -9.03 -25.34
CA GLU A 622 10.86 -8.88 -24.03
C GLU A 622 10.25 -7.50 -23.83
N ILE A 623 10.88 -6.43 -24.31
CA ILE A 623 10.31 -5.07 -24.29
C ILE A 623 9.01 -5.00 -25.09
N LYS A 624 8.93 -5.70 -26.24
CA LYS A 624 7.71 -5.79 -27.03
C LYS A 624 6.57 -6.45 -26.22
N LYS A 625 6.86 -7.53 -25.46
CA LYS A 625 5.90 -8.17 -24.56
C LYS A 625 5.46 -7.24 -23.43
N VAL A 626 6.43 -6.58 -22.75
CA VAL A 626 6.13 -5.62 -21.69
C VAL A 626 5.24 -4.49 -22.19
N LYS A 627 5.53 -3.97 -23.38
CA LYS A 627 4.69 -2.95 -24.05
C LYS A 627 3.25 -3.48 -24.27
N GLY A 628 3.10 -4.73 -24.74
CA GLY A 628 1.79 -5.37 -24.91
C GLY A 628 1.02 -5.48 -23.59
N PHE A 629 1.66 -5.93 -22.52
CA PHE A 629 1.02 -6.00 -21.18
C PHE A 629 0.63 -4.61 -20.67
N LEU A 630 1.51 -3.62 -20.79
CA LEU A 630 1.20 -2.25 -20.36
C LEU A 630 0.03 -1.66 -21.16
N CYS A 631 -0.06 -1.92 -22.46
CA CYS A 631 -1.21 -1.51 -23.28
C CYS A 631 -2.52 -2.17 -22.79
N LYS A 632 -2.53 -3.48 -22.49
CA LYS A 632 -3.68 -4.16 -21.87
C LYS A 632 -4.08 -3.52 -20.53
N ASN A 633 -3.11 -2.95 -19.76
CA ASN A 633 -3.34 -2.20 -18.53
C ASN A 633 -3.64 -0.71 -18.78
N ALA A 634 -4.09 -0.34 -19.99
CA ALA A 634 -4.48 1.00 -20.41
C ALA A 634 -3.36 2.06 -20.40
N TYR A 635 -2.08 1.65 -20.47
CA TYR A 635 -0.97 2.60 -20.63
C TYR A 635 -0.88 3.10 -22.07
N PRO A 636 -0.75 4.43 -22.29
CA PRO A 636 -0.60 4.99 -23.63
C PRO A 636 0.73 4.53 -24.27
N PRO A 637 0.71 4.00 -25.51
CA PRO A 637 1.91 3.50 -26.17
C PRO A 637 3.03 4.54 -26.27
N HIS A 638 2.70 5.78 -26.62
CA HIS A 638 3.68 6.87 -26.70
C HIS A 638 4.39 7.14 -25.36
N LEU A 639 3.64 7.07 -24.25
CA LEU A 639 4.21 7.26 -22.93
C LEU A 639 5.20 6.13 -22.58
N ILE A 640 4.84 4.89 -22.95
CA ILE A 640 5.73 3.73 -22.75
C ILE A 640 7.03 3.94 -23.53
N ASP A 641 6.92 4.28 -24.83
CA ASP A 641 8.09 4.49 -25.69
C ASP A 641 8.96 5.66 -25.21
N GLN A 642 8.35 6.73 -24.72
CA GLN A 642 9.07 7.87 -24.14
C GLN A 642 9.87 7.46 -22.90
N GLN A 643 9.28 6.67 -22.01
CA GLN A 643 9.97 6.22 -20.79
C GLN A 643 11.07 5.20 -21.11
N ILE A 644 10.87 4.30 -22.06
CA ILE A 644 11.90 3.37 -22.52
C ILE A 644 13.11 4.16 -23.08
N LYS A 645 12.87 5.13 -23.97
CA LYS A 645 13.94 5.99 -24.52
C LYS A 645 14.68 6.76 -23.42
N LYS A 646 13.94 7.29 -22.44
CA LYS A 646 14.52 8.02 -21.29
C LYS A 646 15.41 7.10 -20.45
N TYR A 647 14.95 5.88 -20.19
CA TYR A 647 15.71 4.88 -19.43
C TYR A 647 17.02 4.53 -20.13
N LEU A 648 16.97 4.17 -21.42
CA LEU A 648 18.15 3.78 -22.21
C LEU A 648 19.18 4.91 -22.33
N LYS A 649 18.73 6.17 -22.48
CA LYS A 649 19.65 7.32 -22.47
C LYS A 649 20.33 7.52 -21.10
N LYS A 650 19.60 7.28 -19.99
CA LYS A 650 20.18 7.41 -18.65
C LYS A 650 21.23 6.33 -18.39
N THR A 651 20.98 5.08 -18.73
CA THR A 651 21.92 3.97 -18.54
C THR A 651 23.22 4.16 -19.30
N GLN A 652 23.19 4.70 -20.51
CA GLN A 652 24.40 5.02 -21.28
C GLN A 652 25.29 6.10 -20.64
N VAL A 653 24.70 6.98 -19.82
CA VAL A 653 25.43 8.10 -19.16
C VAL A 653 25.96 7.68 -17.78
N THR A 654 25.28 6.76 -17.09
CA THR A 654 25.64 6.36 -15.70
C THR A 654 26.69 5.26 -15.60
N GLU A 655 27.07 4.59 -16.69
CA GLU A 655 28.19 3.63 -16.68
C GLU A 655 29.52 4.29 -16.27
N ASN A 656 29.58 5.63 -16.21
CA ASN A 656 30.79 6.42 -15.89
C ASN A 656 30.74 7.20 -14.56
N ARG A 657 29.74 6.98 -13.69
CA ARG A 657 29.66 7.71 -12.40
C ARG A 657 29.20 6.79 -11.27
N GLU A 658 30.09 6.51 -10.33
CA GLU A 658 29.73 6.07 -8.97
C GLU A 658 29.12 7.27 -8.23
N GLU A 659 27.79 7.35 -8.11
CA GLU A 659 27.14 8.32 -7.25
C GLU A 659 27.24 7.84 -5.80
N THR A 660 28.07 8.49 -5.00
CA THR A 660 28.00 8.44 -3.55
C THR A 660 26.69 9.10 -3.11
N ILE A 661 25.72 8.29 -2.72
CA ILE A 661 24.46 8.77 -2.18
C ILE A 661 24.70 9.17 -0.71
N GLU A 662 24.82 10.47 -0.45
CA GLU A 662 24.68 10.99 0.93
C GLU A 662 23.30 10.62 1.45
N VAL A 663 23.23 9.82 2.50
CA VAL A 663 22.00 9.47 3.19
C VAL A 663 21.58 10.67 4.04
N LYS A 664 20.88 11.63 3.44
CA LYS A 664 20.23 12.70 4.19
C LYS A 664 19.00 12.14 4.92
N ASN A 665 18.80 12.52 6.16
CA ASN A 665 17.60 12.16 6.92
C ASN A 665 16.34 12.62 6.18
N VAL A 666 15.53 11.65 5.71
CA VAL A 666 14.30 11.93 4.95
C VAL A 666 13.08 11.74 5.85
N THR A 667 12.30 12.79 6.02
CA THR A 667 10.99 12.71 6.69
C THR A 667 9.89 12.42 5.67
N TYR A 668 9.16 11.31 5.86
CA TYR A 668 8.04 10.93 5.02
C TYR A 668 6.71 11.42 5.61
N ALA A 669 5.91 12.13 4.82
CA ALA A 669 4.55 12.54 5.19
C ALA A 669 3.53 11.90 4.24
N LYS A 670 2.47 11.30 4.80
CA LYS A 670 1.46 10.55 4.04
C LYS A 670 0.20 11.38 3.89
N LEU A 671 -0.23 11.66 2.64
CA LEU A 671 -1.48 12.33 2.33
C LEU A 671 -2.38 11.47 1.44
N PRO A 672 -3.71 11.51 1.59
CA PRO A 672 -4.62 10.85 0.66
C PRO A 672 -4.51 11.52 -0.73
N PHE A 673 -4.38 10.73 -1.79
CA PHE A 673 -4.39 11.28 -3.15
C PHE A 673 -5.78 11.84 -3.50
N ILE A 674 -5.85 13.08 -3.96
CA ILE A 674 -7.11 13.77 -4.34
C ILE A 674 -7.12 14.20 -5.83
N GLY A 675 -6.26 13.61 -6.64
CA GLY A 675 -6.15 13.94 -8.06
C GLY A 675 -5.09 15.03 -8.33
N PRO A 676 -5.27 15.85 -9.40
CA PRO A 676 -4.25 16.81 -9.85
C PRO A 676 -3.77 17.79 -8.78
N TYR A 677 -4.67 18.21 -7.89
CA TYR A 677 -4.33 19.16 -6.82
C TYR A 677 -3.28 18.61 -5.83
N SER A 678 -3.16 17.29 -5.70
CA SER A 678 -2.10 16.68 -4.88
C SER A 678 -0.69 17.09 -5.34
N LYS A 679 -0.49 17.27 -6.64
CA LYS A 679 0.78 17.75 -7.19
C LYS A 679 1.04 19.23 -6.82
N VAL A 680 0.02 20.08 -6.88
CA VAL A 680 0.10 21.50 -6.49
C VAL A 680 0.55 21.62 -5.03
N VAL A 681 -0.08 20.85 -4.13
CA VAL A 681 0.30 20.84 -2.71
C VAL A 681 1.71 20.31 -2.50
N GLN A 682 2.13 19.32 -3.25
CA GLN A 682 3.52 18.82 -3.21
C GLN A 682 4.53 19.92 -3.58
N GLU A 683 4.24 20.70 -4.62
CA GLU A 683 5.07 21.81 -5.06
C GLU A 683 5.09 22.95 -4.02
N GLN A 684 3.94 23.29 -3.44
CA GLN A 684 3.83 24.32 -2.39
C GLN A 684 4.58 23.91 -1.11
N ILE A 685 4.46 22.67 -0.67
CA ILE A 685 5.24 22.17 0.47
C ILE A 685 6.74 22.18 0.15
N GLY A 686 7.14 21.86 -1.09
CA GLY A 686 8.53 22.00 -1.53
C GLY A 686 9.05 23.43 -1.42
N GLN A 687 8.25 24.42 -1.81
CA GLN A 687 8.57 25.85 -1.67
C GLN A 687 8.70 26.26 -0.20
N LEU A 688 7.79 25.79 0.67
CA LEU A 688 7.89 26.02 2.11
C LEU A 688 9.14 25.39 2.72
N CYS A 689 9.50 24.17 2.31
CA CYS A 689 10.75 23.54 2.73
C CYS A 689 11.96 24.39 2.33
N SER A 690 12.03 24.85 1.08
CA SER A 690 13.13 25.69 0.61
C SER A 690 13.22 27.04 1.35
N LYS A 691 12.08 27.59 1.79
CA LYS A 691 12.03 28.86 2.54
C LYS A 691 12.43 28.70 4.00
N PHE A 692 11.93 27.62 4.67
CA PHE A 692 11.99 27.48 6.13
C PHE A 692 12.95 26.40 6.64
N CYS A 693 13.35 25.43 5.78
CA CYS A 693 14.10 24.23 6.22
C CYS A 693 15.21 23.89 5.24
N LYS A 694 16.44 24.29 5.55
CA LYS A 694 17.60 24.00 4.70
C LYS A 694 18.11 22.56 4.83
N ASP A 695 17.94 21.95 6.00
CA ASP A 695 18.55 20.66 6.37
C ASP A 695 17.55 19.49 6.41
N THR A 696 16.25 19.76 6.40
CA THR A 696 15.21 18.74 6.44
C THR A 696 14.72 18.35 5.04
N ASN A 697 14.95 17.10 4.63
CA ASN A 697 14.40 16.56 3.37
C ASN A 697 13.04 15.92 3.63
N ILE A 698 11.97 16.53 3.09
CA ILE A 698 10.59 16.05 3.24
C ILE A 698 10.12 15.41 1.94
N LYS A 699 9.64 14.18 2.02
CA LYS A 699 9.02 13.47 0.88
C LYS A 699 7.55 13.17 1.17
N LEU A 700 6.66 13.69 0.31
CA LEU A 700 5.24 13.36 0.36
C LEU A 700 4.98 12.01 -0.31
N VAL A 701 4.25 11.16 0.40
CA VAL A 701 3.75 9.87 -0.10
C VAL A 701 2.23 9.94 -0.19
N PHE A 702 1.69 9.75 -1.38
CA PHE A 702 0.25 9.75 -1.58
C PHE A 702 -0.33 8.35 -1.43
N THR A 703 -1.37 8.23 -0.61
CA THR A 703 -2.12 7.00 -0.39
C THR A 703 -3.44 7.04 -1.17
N SER A 704 -3.93 5.87 -1.58
CA SER A 704 -5.21 5.73 -2.29
C SER A 704 -5.95 4.49 -1.80
N LYS A 705 -7.27 4.54 -1.81
CA LYS A 705 -8.12 3.43 -1.39
C LYS A 705 -8.16 2.38 -2.49
N LYS A 706 -7.73 1.16 -2.18
CA LYS A 706 -7.73 0.03 -3.11
C LYS A 706 -9.03 -0.78 -2.98
N ILE A 707 -9.43 -1.49 -4.03
CA ILE A 707 -10.58 -2.42 -4.01
C ILE A 707 -10.39 -3.47 -2.92
N SER A 708 -9.16 -3.98 -2.72
CA SER A 708 -8.84 -4.92 -1.64
C SER A 708 -9.22 -4.43 -0.23
N SER A 709 -9.32 -3.13 0.00
CA SER A 709 -9.69 -2.58 1.31
C SER A 709 -11.16 -2.83 1.69
N PHE A 710 -12.00 -3.27 0.75
CA PHE A 710 -13.38 -3.65 1.02
C PHE A 710 -13.51 -5.10 1.45
N PHE A 711 -12.54 -5.95 1.11
CA PHE A 711 -12.60 -7.39 1.34
C PHE A 711 -11.54 -7.81 2.34
N SER A 712 -11.96 -8.15 3.56
CA SER A 712 -11.08 -8.71 4.59
C SER A 712 -11.28 -10.21 4.67
N THR A 713 -10.19 -10.94 4.51
CA THR A 713 -10.16 -12.39 4.75
C THR A 713 -9.79 -12.72 6.20
N LYS A 714 -9.47 -11.71 7.00
CA LYS A 714 -9.11 -11.84 8.42
C LYS A 714 -10.35 -11.64 9.29
N ASP A 715 -10.48 -12.39 10.34
CA ASP A 715 -11.53 -12.20 11.31
C ASP A 715 -11.50 -10.79 11.91
N ARG A 716 -12.68 -10.29 12.28
CA ARG A 716 -12.80 -9.06 13.04
C ARG A 716 -12.32 -9.30 14.47
N ILE A 717 -11.41 -8.48 14.95
CA ILE A 717 -11.02 -8.50 16.37
C ILE A 717 -12.22 -8.04 17.18
N PRO A 718 -12.68 -8.81 18.20
CA PRO A 718 -13.72 -8.37 19.11
C PRO A 718 -13.37 -7.02 19.73
N ASP A 719 -14.37 -6.17 19.95
CA ASP A 719 -14.12 -4.80 20.45
C ASP A 719 -13.39 -4.81 21.81
N ALA A 720 -13.69 -5.77 22.68
CA ALA A 720 -13.01 -5.96 23.97
C ALA A 720 -11.47 -6.14 23.84
N LEU A 721 -11.03 -6.84 22.79
CA LEU A 721 -9.62 -7.13 22.52
C LEU A 721 -8.93 -6.07 21.66
N ARG A 722 -9.62 -4.98 21.30
CA ARG A 722 -9.02 -3.87 20.57
C ARG A 722 -8.19 -2.98 21.49
N SER A 723 -7.11 -2.50 20.96
CA SER A 723 -6.24 -1.50 21.59
C SER A 723 -6.11 -0.27 20.68
N ASN A 724 -5.55 0.80 21.20
CA ASN A 724 -5.42 2.07 20.50
C ASN A 724 -6.78 2.58 19.99
N VAL A 725 -7.74 2.71 20.91
CA VAL A 725 -9.13 3.08 20.62
C VAL A 725 -9.50 4.41 21.27
N VAL A 726 -10.41 5.12 20.61
CA VAL A 726 -11.26 6.15 21.21
C VAL A 726 -12.62 5.50 21.48
N TYR A 727 -13.14 5.70 22.66
CA TYR A 727 -14.41 5.11 23.10
C TYR A 727 -15.32 6.16 23.70
N HIS A 728 -16.59 5.87 23.62
CA HIS A 728 -17.66 6.67 24.19
C HIS A 728 -18.37 5.85 25.26
N PHE A 729 -18.55 6.44 26.42
CA PHE A 729 -19.40 5.95 27.50
C PHE A 729 -20.66 6.78 27.54
N ASN A 730 -21.81 6.14 27.61
CA ASN A 730 -23.12 6.75 27.90
C ASN A 730 -23.74 6.08 29.11
N CYS A 731 -24.04 6.87 30.13
CA CYS A 731 -24.76 6.37 31.28
C CYS A 731 -26.20 5.99 30.88
N ALA A 732 -26.62 4.78 31.24
CA ALA A 732 -27.97 4.29 30.91
C ALA A 732 -29.06 4.95 31.75
N SER A 733 -28.71 5.50 32.94
CA SER A 733 -29.65 6.13 33.85
C SER A 733 -29.82 7.63 33.60
N CYS A 734 -28.74 8.41 33.50
CA CYS A 734 -28.80 9.88 33.49
C CYS A 734 -28.27 10.57 32.27
N ASN A 735 -28.04 9.86 31.19
CA ASN A 735 -27.50 10.37 29.92
C ASN A 735 -26.12 11.12 30.01
N ALA A 736 -25.41 11.03 31.16
CA ALA A 736 -24.07 11.55 31.25
C ALA A 736 -23.17 10.82 30.26
N SER A 737 -22.31 11.54 29.54
CA SER A 737 -21.43 10.98 28.53
C SER A 737 -19.97 11.31 28.76
N TYR A 738 -19.09 10.41 28.33
CA TYR A 738 -17.65 10.59 28.42
C TYR A 738 -16.96 10.02 27.19
N VAL A 739 -16.07 10.79 26.60
CA VAL A 739 -15.19 10.32 25.51
C VAL A 739 -13.77 10.14 26.04
N GLY A 740 -13.23 8.95 25.90
CA GLY A 740 -11.89 8.62 26.36
C GLY A 740 -11.05 7.89 25.30
N GLN A 741 -9.77 7.75 25.58
CA GLN A 741 -8.86 6.95 24.78
C GLN A 741 -8.09 5.95 25.64
N THR A 742 -7.70 4.84 25.03
CA THR A 742 -6.77 3.89 25.64
C THR A 742 -5.83 3.31 24.58
N THR A 743 -4.57 3.13 24.93
CA THR A 743 -3.60 2.38 24.13
C THR A 743 -3.61 0.89 24.48
N ARG A 744 -4.12 0.52 25.65
CA ARG A 744 -4.27 -0.86 26.12
C ARG A 744 -5.56 -1.48 25.55
N HIS A 745 -5.79 -2.77 25.82
CA HIS A 745 -7.05 -3.42 25.47
C HIS A 745 -8.24 -2.66 26.05
N PHE A 746 -9.29 -2.53 25.24
CA PHE A 746 -10.48 -1.79 25.62
C PHE A 746 -11.18 -2.37 26.85
N ASP A 747 -11.23 -3.71 26.96
CA ASP A 747 -11.83 -4.39 28.11
C ASP A 747 -11.12 -4.05 29.43
N VAL A 748 -9.77 -3.93 29.41
CA VAL A 748 -8.98 -3.49 30.58
C VAL A 748 -9.41 -2.09 31.00
N ARG A 749 -9.60 -1.18 30.04
CA ARG A 749 -9.99 0.19 30.32
C ARG A 749 -11.44 0.29 30.81
N VAL A 750 -12.34 -0.50 30.25
CA VAL A 750 -13.73 -0.61 30.72
C VAL A 750 -13.77 -1.14 32.15
N HIS A 751 -12.97 -2.17 32.47
CA HIS A 751 -12.86 -2.71 33.82
C HIS A 751 -12.40 -1.63 34.83
N GLU A 752 -11.41 -0.80 34.48
CA GLU A 752 -10.94 0.31 35.28
C GLU A 752 -12.00 1.40 35.52
N HIS A 753 -12.95 1.55 34.61
CA HIS A 753 -14.07 2.46 34.77
C HIS A 753 -15.19 1.91 35.65
N LEU A 754 -15.37 0.61 35.70
CA LEU A 754 -16.44 -0.05 36.41
C LEU A 754 -16.03 -0.49 37.84
N HIS A 755 -14.71 -0.61 38.09
CA HIS A 755 -14.19 -1.11 39.38
C HIS A 755 -13.22 -0.11 40.02
N LYS A 756 -13.13 -0.19 41.37
CA LYS A 756 -12.23 0.67 42.16
C LYS A 756 -10.78 0.34 41.84
N ILE A 757 -10.03 1.37 41.48
CA ILE A 757 -8.57 1.32 41.26
C ILE A 757 -7.91 2.43 42.07
N SER A 758 -6.56 2.39 42.20
CA SER A 758 -5.78 3.36 43.02
C SER A 758 -6.02 4.83 42.59
N GLN A 759 -6.26 5.06 41.29
CA GLN A 759 -6.63 6.38 40.78
C GLN A 759 -7.96 6.27 40.01
N PRO A 760 -9.11 6.54 40.67
CA PRO A 760 -10.42 6.38 40.09
C PRO A 760 -10.66 7.35 38.92
N SER A 761 -11.23 6.81 37.85
CA SER A 761 -11.57 7.57 36.62
C SER A 761 -12.79 8.46 36.84
N SER A 762 -12.99 9.48 36.03
CA SER A 762 -14.18 10.34 36.06
C SER A 762 -15.48 9.54 35.90
N VAL A 763 -15.48 8.48 35.05
CA VAL A 763 -16.64 7.58 34.92
C VAL A 763 -16.89 6.82 36.21
N PHE A 764 -15.82 6.26 36.84
CA PHE A 764 -15.96 5.56 38.13
C PHE A 764 -16.54 6.47 39.22
N LYS A 765 -16.03 7.71 39.34
CA LYS A 765 -16.53 8.69 40.28
C LYS A 765 -18.02 8.98 40.09
N HIS A 766 -18.44 9.20 38.82
CA HIS A 766 -19.83 9.39 38.48
C HIS A 766 -20.74 8.19 38.90
N LEU A 767 -20.24 6.97 38.67
CA LEU A 767 -20.97 5.75 39.07
C LEU A 767 -20.98 5.54 40.61
N GLU A 768 -19.96 6.03 41.31
CA GLU A 768 -19.88 5.95 42.78
C GLU A 768 -20.79 6.99 43.47
N GLU A 769 -20.96 8.18 42.89
CA GLU A 769 -21.79 9.27 43.39
C GLU A 769 -23.30 8.96 43.31
N LYS A 770 -23.73 8.08 42.37
CA LYS A 770 -25.14 7.78 42.10
C LYS A 770 -25.39 6.27 41.99
N SER A 771 -26.04 5.68 43.04
CA SER A 771 -26.33 4.24 43.07
C SER A 771 -27.11 3.76 41.86
N GLU A 772 -28.15 4.53 41.42
CA GLU A 772 -28.95 4.22 40.23
C GLU A 772 -28.11 4.13 38.94
N CYS A 773 -27.10 5.00 38.80
CA CYS A 773 -26.19 4.97 37.64
C CYS A 773 -25.27 3.75 37.70
N ARG A 774 -24.88 3.34 38.90
CA ARG A 774 -23.99 2.17 39.10
C ARG A 774 -24.72 0.86 38.78
N GLU A 775 -25.97 0.75 39.17
CA GLU A 775 -26.80 -0.43 38.90
C GLU A 775 -27.18 -0.54 37.41
N ALA A 776 -27.44 0.59 36.77
CA ALA A 776 -27.85 0.64 35.37
C ALA A 776 -26.70 0.48 34.34
N CYS A 777 -25.44 0.66 34.77
CA CYS A 777 -24.32 0.72 33.88
C CYS A 777 -23.43 -0.52 33.94
N ASP A 778 -23.21 -1.13 32.79
CA ASP A 778 -22.32 -2.25 32.57
C ASP A 778 -21.37 -2.01 31.37
N LYS A 779 -20.74 -3.07 30.90
CA LYS A 779 -19.82 -3.00 29.72
C LYS A 779 -20.55 -2.53 28.45
N SER A 780 -21.84 -2.71 28.29
CA SER A 780 -22.61 -2.32 27.09
C SER A 780 -22.74 -0.81 26.94
N CYS A 781 -22.59 -0.06 28.06
CA CYS A 781 -22.57 1.41 28.07
C CYS A 781 -21.35 2.02 27.39
N PHE A 782 -20.35 1.18 27.02
CA PHE A 782 -19.11 1.60 26.38
C PHE A 782 -19.06 1.14 24.94
N LYS A 783 -18.73 2.05 24.02
CA LYS A 783 -18.65 1.77 22.58
C LYS A 783 -17.36 2.31 22.00
N VAL A 784 -16.66 1.50 21.22
CA VAL A 784 -15.51 1.96 20.43
C VAL A 784 -16.02 2.80 19.25
N ILE A 785 -15.54 4.04 19.16
CA ILE A 785 -15.92 4.99 18.12
C ILE A 785 -14.84 5.19 17.07
N ASP A 786 -13.55 5.05 17.44
CA ASP A 786 -12.43 5.17 16.50
C ASP A 786 -11.25 4.30 16.94
N THR A 787 -10.39 3.95 15.98
CA THR A 787 -9.17 3.18 16.21
C THR A 787 -8.05 3.68 15.32
N ASP A 788 -6.92 4.09 15.90
CA ASP A 788 -5.71 4.45 15.15
C ASP A 788 -4.45 4.05 15.94
N PRO A 789 -3.45 3.43 15.33
CA PRO A 789 -2.20 3.08 16.02
C PRO A 789 -1.40 4.31 16.47
N SER A 790 -1.69 5.49 15.95
CA SER A 790 -1.06 6.75 16.35
C SER A 790 -1.79 7.39 17.53
N GLN A 791 -1.15 7.42 18.67
CA GLN A 791 -1.66 8.14 19.86
C GLN A 791 -2.00 9.60 19.59
N TYR A 792 -1.25 10.22 18.69
CA TYR A 792 -1.48 11.60 18.28
C TYR A 792 -2.82 11.77 17.53
N LYS A 793 -3.12 10.88 16.60
CA LYS A 793 -4.40 10.88 15.89
C LYS A 793 -5.57 10.56 16.80
N LEU A 794 -5.41 9.63 17.75
CA LEU A 794 -6.44 9.36 18.77
C LEU A 794 -6.78 10.61 19.58
N LYS A 795 -5.78 11.43 19.98
CA LYS A 795 -6.02 12.70 20.68
C LYS A 795 -6.81 13.70 19.82
N ILE A 796 -6.54 13.76 18.51
CA ILE A 796 -7.30 14.65 17.61
C ILE A 796 -8.73 14.11 17.43
N SER A 797 -8.92 12.79 17.29
CA SER A 797 -10.26 12.17 17.17
C SER A 797 -11.15 12.47 18.36
N ILE A 798 -10.60 12.61 19.59
CA ILE A 798 -11.36 13.04 20.77
C ILE A 798 -11.87 14.48 20.63
N LEU A 799 -11.09 15.36 20.00
CA LEU A 799 -11.46 16.77 19.84
C LEU A 799 -12.52 16.98 18.74
N ASP A 800 -12.64 16.02 17.82
CA ASP A 800 -13.64 16.03 16.73
C ASP A 800 -15.02 15.48 17.18
N GLN A 801 -15.10 14.79 18.32
CA GLN A 801 -16.31 14.22 18.92
C GLN A 801 -16.94 15.20 19.93
#